data_f3761fe7fad262ee974b975059cc4718
#
_entry.id   f3761fe7fad262ee974b975059cc4718
#
_cell.length_a   1.000
_cell.length_b   1.000
_cell.length_c   1.000
_cell.angle_alpha   90.00
_cell.angle_beta   90.00
_cell.angle_gamma   90.00
#
_symmetry.space_group_name_H-M   'P 1'
#
loop_
_entity.id
_entity.type
_entity.pdbx_description
1 polymer ?
#
loop_
_entity_poly.entity_id
_entity_poly.type
_entity_poly.pdbx_seq_one_letter_code
_entity_poly.pdbx_strand_id
1 'polypeptide(L)'
;MKKTYLLALSLVCGLGGNGLAQEAAKPLKAYIVSDAHFDTQWNWDVQTSVNEYVKNTLERNLSLLERYPDYLFNFEGAIKYAWMKEYYPDMYEKMKNYIREGRWNVCGSSWDANDVLISSSESVIRNILLGQTFYREEFGTESTDIFLPDCFGFGWTLPSLAAHCGLIGFSSQKLGWRNHPFYGNEKIPFSIGLWQGIDGKRLMFAHGYDYTTRWPDEDLSANTRLKELAEASPLGTVYHYYGTGDIGGSPTQESVRAVEKGLKGQGPVEIINATSDRLYKDYLPYENHPELPVFDGELTMDVHGTGCYTSQAAMKLYNRQNEQLGDAAERASVAAEWLGRTDYPGRELTEAWRRFIYHQFHDDLTGTSIPRAYEFSWNDELLSLKQFSSILTHGVSGVSEMLDTRTKGTPVVLYNANAFDTDDLAKIHIPLPATDKHYCYEVYDAEGHKVKSQLIGERQGQAVLLTEARVPANGYAVCDVRISSAKRKQNHPASSLNDNCVENSIYRITFDTNGDIVSLVDKRHGKEIVKEGKAIRLALFTDNPSHSWPAWEILKGTLDRTPQSITEDVKISLTEDGALRKTVCIEKRHGQSVFRQYVRLYEGSRAGRIDFYNEVDWQTENALLKAEFPLNVENEKATYDLGQGSIQRGNNVQTAYEVYAHQWADLTAENGSYGVSVLN
;
A
#
# COMPACT_ATOMS: atom_id res chain seq x y z
N MET A 1 32.78 -67.57 -30.07
CA MET A 1 31.85 -68.61 -30.55
C MET A 1 30.55 -67.91 -30.99
N LYS A 2 30.27 -68.01 -32.27
CA LYS A 2 29.05 -67.46 -32.92
C LYS A 2 27.86 -68.28 -32.50
N LYS A 3 26.73 -67.69 -32.26
CA LYS A 3 25.42 -68.30 -32.53
C LYS A 3 24.44 -67.22 -33.02
N THR A 4 24.19 -67.32 -34.30
CA THR A 4 23.14 -66.76 -35.11
C THR A 4 21.80 -67.45 -34.80
N TYR A 5 20.72 -66.73 -34.64
CA TYR A 5 19.37 -67.26 -34.81
C TYR A 5 18.53 -66.39 -35.77
N LEU A 6 17.91 -67.11 -36.68
CA LEU A 6 17.19 -66.64 -37.83
C LEU A 6 15.83 -66.00 -37.51
N LEU A 7 15.46 -65.11 -38.43
CA LEU A 7 14.12 -64.53 -38.62
C LEU A 7 13.01 -65.54 -38.78
N ALA A 8 11.83 -65.18 -38.28
CA ALA A 8 10.57 -65.59 -38.93
C ALA A 8 9.67 -64.35 -39.08
N LEU A 9 9.47 -63.91 -40.29
CA LEU A 9 8.50 -62.91 -40.72
C LEU A 9 7.09 -63.56 -40.74
N SER A 10 6.16 -63.03 -39.99
CA SER A 10 4.72 -63.25 -40.23
C SER A 10 4.05 -61.90 -40.45
N LEU A 11 3.69 -61.70 -41.72
CA LEU A 11 2.90 -60.56 -42.18
C LEU A 11 1.44 -60.82 -41.78
N VAL A 12 0.91 -60.01 -40.87
CA VAL A 12 -0.54 -59.90 -40.64
C VAL A 12 -0.97 -58.50 -41.08
N CYS A 13 -1.59 -58.38 -42.21
CA CYS A 13 -2.32 -57.19 -42.61
C CYS A 13 -3.59 -57.08 -41.80
N GLY A 14 -3.53 -56.22 -40.72
CA GLY A 14 -4.67 -55.74 -40.01
C GLY A 14 -4.95 -54.31 -40.47
N LEU A 15 -5.99 -54.12 -41.25
CA LEU A 15 -6.61 -52.79 -41.46
C LEU A 15 -7.25 -52.31 -40.16
N GLY A 16 -6.47 -51.63 -39.34
CA GLY A 16 -6.96 -50.86 -38.21
C GLY A 16 -6.99 -49.38 -38.60
N GLY A 17 -8.15 -48.86 -38.91
CA GLY A 17 -8.35 -47.42 -39.07
C GLY A 17 -8.01 -46.74 -37.78
N ASN A 18 -6.90 -46.03 -37.73
CA ASN A 18 -6.66 -44.99 -36.71
C ASN A 18 -7.67 -43.86 -36.96
N GLY A 19 -8.83 -43.99 -36.35
CA GLY A 19 -9.66 -42.83 -36.05
C GLY A 19 -8.88 -41.99 -35.04
N LEU A 20 -8.12 -41.01 -35.53
CA LEU A 20 -7.76 -39.87 -34.71
C LEU A 20 -9.08 -39.32 -34.19
N ALA A 21 -9.37 -39.56 -32.93
CA ALA A 21 -10.43 -38.85 -32.25
C ALA A 21 -10.06 -37.37 -32.43
N GLN A 22 -10.78 -36.69 -33.32
CA GLN A 22 -10.71 -35.27 -33.49
C GLN A 22 -11.18 -34.72 -32.13
N GLU A 23 -10.26 -34.22 -31.31
CA GLU A 23 -10.65 -33.50 -30.07
C GLU A 23 -11.71 -32.49 -30.51
N ALA A 24 -12.90 -32.63 -29.96
CA ALA A 24 -13.98 -31.70 -30.26
C ALA A 24 -13.49 -30.31 -29.93
N ALA A 25 -13.47 -29.41 -30.90
CA ALA A 25 -13.03 -28.05 -30.70
C ALA A 25 -13.81 -27.45 -29.51
N LYS A 26 -13.07 -26.85 -28.55
CA LYS A 26 -13.69 -26.22 -27.40
C LYS A 26 -14.69 -25.16 -27.87
N PRO A 27 -15.88 -25.06 -27.23
CA PRO A 27 -16.80 -23.97 -27.54
C PRO A 27 -16.14 -22.66 -27.20
N LEU A 28 -16.14 -21.69 -28.11
CA LEU A 28 -15.56 -20.37 -27.88
C LEU A 28 -16.58 -19.47 -27.20
N LYS A 29 -16.19 -18.81 -26.11
CA LYS A 29 -17.04 -17.92 -25.32
C LYS A 29 -16.39 -16.56 -25.09
N ALA A 30 -17.20 -15.51 -25.07
CA ALA A 30 -16.77 -14.18 -24.68
C ALA A 30 -17.71 -13.61 -23.61
N TYR A 31 -17.17 -13.42 -22.40
CA TYR A 31 -17.81 -12.68 -21.33
C TYR A 31 -17.54 -11.20 -21.54
N ILE A 32 -18.58 -10.50 -21.97
CA ILE A 32 -18.50 -9.07 -22.31
C ILE A 32 -19.03 -8.27 -21.12
N VAL A 33 -18.14 -7.50 -20.51
CA VAL A 33 -18.37 -6.77 -19.25
C VAL A 33 -18.38 -5.29 -19.55
N SER A 34 -19.56 -4.65 -19.44
CA SER A 34 -19.69 -3.21 -19.58
C SER A 34 -19.03 -2.52 -18.37
N ASP A 35 -18.37 -1.40 -18.60
CA ASP A 35 -17.70 -0.62 -17.57
C ASP A 35 -17.76 0.89 -17.87
N ALA A 36 -17.64 1.66 -16.82
CA ALA A 36 -17.33 3.10 -16.87
C ALA A 36 -16.35 3.41 -15.77
N HIS A 37 -15.06 3.09 -16.02
CA HIS A 37 -13.99 3.39 -15.06
C HIS A 37 -14.02 4.87 -14.69
N PHE A 38 -13.99 5.16 -13.41
CA PHE A 38 -14.19 6.49 -12.89
C PHE A 38 -13.19 6.83 -11.79
N ASP A 39 -12.21 7.67 -12.13
CA ASP A 39 -11.28 8.23 -11.18
C ASP A 39 -11.95 9.26 -10.30
N THR A 40 -11.99 8.97 -9.00
CA THR A 40 -12.64 9.86 -8.03
C THR A 40 -11.94 11.21 -7.87
N GLN A 41 -10.65 11.27 -8.18
CA GLN A 41 -9.89 12.45 -8.57
C GLN A 41 -8.62 12.01 -9.31
N TRP A 42 -8.11 12.86 -10.20
CA TRP A 42 -6.90 12.62 -10.99
C TRP A 42 -6.43 13.92 -11.66
N ASN A 43 -6.82 14.17 -12.92
CA ASN A 43 -6.61 15.44 -13.61
C ASN A 43 -7.68 16.50 -13.23
N TRP A 44 -8.45 16.23 -12.21
CA TRP A 44 -9.51 17.05 -11.62
C TRP A 44 -9.64 16.74 -10.13
N ASP A 45 -10.35 17.61 -9.43
CA ASP A 45 -10.64 17.44 -8.01
C ASP A 45 -11.99 16.73 -7.76
N VAL A 46 -12.23 16.35 -6.52
CA VAL A 46 -13.46 15.68 -6.08
C VAL A 46 -14.72 16.48 -6.37
N GLN A 47 -14.65 17.82 -6.40
CA GLN A 47 -15.81 18.65 -6.69
C GLN A 47 -16.26 18.49 -8.15
N THR A 48 -15.34 18.41 -9.08
CA THR A 48 -15.61 18.09 -10.48
C THR A 48 -16.20 16.68 -10.61
N SER A 49 -15.64 15.71 -9.91
CA SER A 49 -16.16 14.34 -9.89
C SER A 49 -17.62 14.28 -9.48
N VAL A 50 -17.98 14.95 -8.38
CA VAL A 50 -19.36 14.97 -7.89
C VAL A 50 -20.28 15.74 -8.83
N ASN A 51 -19.89 16.94 -9.28
CA ASN A 51 -20.75 17.81 -10.03
C ASN A 51 -20.99 17.37 -11.49
N GLU A 52 -19.99 16.70 -12.10
CA GLU A 52 -20.03 16.37 -13.51
C GLU A 52 -20.08 14.86 -13.75
N TYR A 53 -19.11 14.11 -13.25
CA TYR A 53 -18.88 12.72 -13.67
C TYR A 53 -19.87 11.75 -13.02
N VAL A 54 -20.16 11.92 -11.73
CA VAL A 54 -21.21 11.15 -11.04
C VAL A 54 -22.55 11.34 -11.73
N LYS A 55 -22.92 12.60 -12.03
CA LYS A 55 -24.15 12.95 -12.73
C LYS A 55 -24.22 12.32 -14.10
N ASN A 56 -23.17 12.50 -14.89
CA ASN A 56 -23.08 11.96 -16.26
C ASN A 56 -23.20 10.43 -16.26
N THR A 57 -22.57 9.76 -15.29
CA THR A 57 -22.61 8.30 -15.17
C THR A 57 -24.04 7.82 -14.90
N LEU A 58 -24.74 8.47 -13.96
CA LEU A 58 -26.13 8.16 -13.67
C LEU A 58 -27.05 8.40 -14.87
N GLU A 59 -27.02 9.62 -15.43
CA GLU A 59 -27.93 10.02 -16.53
C GLU A 59 -27.78 9.10 -17.75
N ARG A 60 -26.52 8.83 -18.16
CA ARG A 60 -26.26 8.05 -19.36
C ARG A 60 -26.64 6.59 -19.19
N ASN A 61 -26.29 5.96 -18.07
CA ASN A 61 -26.63 4.56 -17.85
C ASN A 61 -28.13 4.35 -17.63
N LEU A 62 -28.81 5.22 -16.88
CA LEU A 62 -30.26 5.16 -16.75
C LEU A 62 -30.94 5.25 -18.11
N SER A 63 -30.46 6.14 -19.00
CA SER A 63 -30.98 6.26 -20.37
C SER A 63 -30.72 5.03 -21.23
N LEU A 64 -29.57 4.33 -21.06
CA LEU A 64 -29.30 3.08 -21.76
C LEU A 64 -30.16 1.94 -21.22
N LEU A 65 -30.32 1.81 -19.92
CA LEU A 65 -31.14 0.82 -19.26
C LEU A 65 -32.63 0.93 -19.65
N GLU A 66 -33.14 2.14 -19.83
CA GLU A 66 -34.52 2.39 -20.30
C GLU A 66 -34.71 1.91 -21.75
N ARG A 67 -33.71 2.11 -22.63
CA ARG A 67 -33.83 1.86 -24.07
C ARG A 67 -33.45 0.42 -24.47
N TYR A 68 -32.54 -0.21 -23.77
CA TYR A 68 -31.97 -1.51 -24.14
C TYR A 68 -32.24 -2.55 -23.05
N PRO A 69 -33.22 -3.43 -23.23
CA PRO A 69 -33.63 -4.40 -22.19
C PRO A 69 -32.54 -5.38 -21.79
N ASP A 70 -31.66 -5.74 -22.74
CA ASP A 70 -30.56 -6.67 -22.52
C ASP A 70 -29.31 -5.97 -21.98
N TYR A 71 -29.29 -4.63 -21.82
CA TYR A 71 -28.16 -3.90 -21.30
C TYR A 71 -27.95 -4.17 -19.80
N LEU A 72 -26.72 -4.53 -19.44
CA LEU A 72 -26.24 -4.74 -18.09
C LEU A 72 -25.04 -3.81 -17.86
N PHE A 73 -24.99 -3.15 -16.74
CA PHE A 73 -23.91 -2.22 -16.37
C PHE A 73 -23.22 -2.66 -15.10
N ASN A 74 -21.89 -2.69 -15.08
CA ASN A 74 -21.06 -2.97 -13.91
C ASN A 74 -20.42 -1.66 -13.43
N PHE A 75 -20.49 -1.40 -12.13
CA PHE A 75 -19.91 -0.19 -11.57
C PHE A 75 -19.36 -0.44 -10.16
N GLU A 76 -18.10 -0.09 -9.94
CA GLU A 76 -17.35 -0.32 -8.71
C GLU A 76 -17.26 0.94 -7.84
N GLY A 77 -16.89 0.75 -6.55
CA GLY A 77 -16.60 1.83 -5.61
C GLY A 77 -17.82 2.37 -4.87
N ALA A 78 -18.03 1.92 -3.63
CA ALA A 78 -19.19 2.30 -2.81
C ALA A 78 -19.29 3.81 -2.54
N ILE A 79 -18.17 4.54 -2.48
CA ILE A 79 -18.16 5.99 -2.30
C ILE A 79 -18.90 6.72 -3.43
N LYS A 80 -18.77 6.23 -4.66
CA LYS A 80 -19.44 6.81 -5.84
C LYS A 80 -20.96 6.71 -5.68
N TYR A 81 -21.45 5.59 -5.17
CA TYR A 81 -22.88 5.42 -4.84
C TYR A 81 -23.30 6.27 -3.63
N ALA A 82 -22.41 6.48 -2.65
CA ALA A 82 -22.69 7.39 -1.55
C ALA A 82 -22.88 8.83 -2.04
N TRP A 83 -22.05 9.29 -2.98
CA TRP A 83 -22.22 10.60 -3.64
C TRP A 83 -23.49 10.65 -4.49
N MET A 84 -23.83 9.59 -5.22
CA MET A 84 -25.10 9.49 -5.96
C MET A 84 -26.30 9.66 -5.03
N LYS A 85 -26.28 9.00 -3.87
CA LYS A 85 -27.32 9.10 -2.85
C LYS A 85 -27.46 10.50 -2.29
N GLU A 86 -26.33 11.15 -1.97
CA GLU A 86 -26.30 12.47 -1.34
C GLU A 86 -26.70 13.58 -2.30
N TYR A 87 -26.14 13.59 -3.52
CA TYR A 87 -26.24 14.72 -4.44
C TYR A 87 -27.31 14.53 -5.53
N TYR A 88 -27.70 13.29 -5.84
CA TYR A 88 -28.65 12.96 -6.94
C TYR A 88 -29.71 11.94 -6.49
N PRO A 89 -30.44 12.19 -5.39
CA PRO A 89 -31.31 11.18 -4.75
C PRO A 89 -32.41 10.64 -5.67
N ASP A 90 -33.01 11.47 -6.54
CA ASP A 90 -34.07 11.02 -7.46
C ASP A 90 -33.55 10.01 -8.50
N MET A 91 -32.34 10.21 -9.02
CA MET A 91 -31.70 9.28 -9.95
C MET A 91 -31.18 8.05 -9.23
N TYR A 92 -30.70 8.21 -8.01
CA TYR A 92 -30.27 7.11 -7.14
C TYR A 92 -31.40 6.11 -6.88
N GLU A 93 -32.61 6.58 -6.56
CA GLU A 93 -33.76 5.69 -6.37
C GLU A 93 -34.18 4.97 -7.67
N LYS A 94 -34.05 5.59 -8.83
CA LYS A 94 -34.27 4.92 -10.12
C LYS A 94 -33.20 3.83 -10.36
N MET A 95 -31.94 4.14 -10.09
CA MET A 95 -30.81 3.19 -10.22
C MET A 95 -31.03 1.95 -9.33
N LYS A 96 -31.51 2.13 -8.09
CA LYS A 96 -31.83 1.01 -7.19
C LYS A 96 -32.84 0.02 -7.76
N ASN A 97 -33.75 0.45 -8.63
CA ASN A 97 -34.66 -0.47 -9.32
C ASN A 97 -33.87 -1.38 -10.26
N TYR A 98 -32.94 -0.83 -11.03
CA TYR A 98 -32.11 -1.62 -11.95
C TYR A 98 -31.13 -2.54 -11.23
N ILE A 99 -30.67 -2.16 -10.03
CA ILE A 99 -29.90 -3.08 -9.16
C ILE A 99 -30.76 -4.27 -8.76
N ARG A 100 -32.02 -4.04 -8.33
CA ARG A 100 -32.98 -5.11 -7.98
C ARG A 100 -33.34 -6.01 -9.16
N GLU A 101 -33.37 -5.47 -10.37
CA GLU A 101 -33.58 -6.20 -11.61
C GLU A 101 -32.33 -6.99 -12.05
N GLY A 102 -31.16 -6.80 -11.42
CA GLY A 102 -29.87 -7.41 -11.81
C GLY A 102 -29.25 -6.80 -13.06
N ARG A 103 -29.72 -5.61 -13.50
CA ARG A 103 -29.23 -4.91 -14.70
C ARG A 103 -28.23 -3.81 -14.42
N TRP A 104 -28.12 -3.38 -13.19
CA TRP A 104 -27.01 -2.57 -12.66
C TRP A 104 -26.32 -3.40 -11.59
N ASN A 105 -25.11 -3.88 -11.89
CA ASN A 105 -24.33 -4.74 -11.01
C ASN A 105 -23.35 -3.90 -10.17
N VAL A 106 -23.45 -4.01 -8.85
CA VAL A 106 -22.45 -3.47 -7.93
C VAL A 106 -21.29 -4.45 -7.87
N CYS A 107 -20.07 -4.01 -8.15
CA CYS A 107 -18.90 -4.86 -8.25
C CYS A 107 -17.69 -4.29 -7.50
N GLY A 108 -16.58 -5.03 -7.48
CA GLY A 108 -15.29 -4.63 -6.94
C GLY A 108 -15.16 -4.73 -5.42
N SER A 109 -16.24 -4.99 -4.69
CA SER A 109 -16.25 -5.23 -3.24
C SER A 109 -15.60 -4.14 -2.38
N SER A 110 -15.38 -2.93 -2.87
CA SER A 110 -14.53 -1.91 -2.24
C SER A 110 -15.30 -0.61 -1.90
N TRP A 111 -14.76 0.13 -0.94
CA TRP A 111 -15.17 1.53 -0.73
C TRP A 111 -14.78 2.39 -1.92
N ASP A 112 -13.53 2.28 -2.37
CA ASP A 112 -13.06 2.80 -3.66
C ASP A 112 -11.96 1.90 -4.24
N ALA A 113 -11.58 2.10 -5.51
CA ALA A 113 -10.52 1.36 -6.22
C ALA A 113 -9.13 1.79 -5.71
N ASN A 114 -8.72 1.22 -4.58
CA ASN A 114 -7.50 1.57 -3.87
C ASN A 114 -6.23 0.99 -4.49
N ASP A 115 -5.10 1.66 -4.27
CA ASP A 115 -3.78 1.05 -4.43
C ASP A 115 -3.58 -0.05 -3.39
N VAL A 116 -3.22 -1.25 -3.84
CA VAL A 116 -3.06 -2.45 -3.00
C VAL A 116 -1.59 -2.81 -2.74
N LEU A 117 -0.65 -1.96 -3.18
CA LEU A 117 0.78 -2.12 -2.93
C LEU A 117 1.26 -1.28 -1.75
N ILE A 118 0.77 -0.04 -1.63
CA ILE A 118 1.16 0.91 -0.57
C ILE A 118 0.26 0.77 0.64
N SER A 119 -1.04 0.53 0.44
CA SER A 119 -2.01 0.29 1.51
C SER A 119 -1.63 -0.95 2.33
N SER A 120 -1.77 -0.87 3.66
CA SER A 120 -1.58 -2.04 4.52
C SER A 120 -2.63 -3.11 4.26
N SER A 121 -2.33 -4.35 4.62
CA SER A 121 -3.30 -5.45 4.53
C SER A 121 -4.58 -5.18 5.32
N GLU A 122 -4.47 -4.54 6.48
CA GLU A 122 -5.64 -4.11 7.27
C GLU A 122 -6.49 -3.11 6.49
N SER A 123 -5.87 -2.12 5.84
CA SER A 123 -6.57 -1.14 5.01
C SER A 123 -7.29 -1.78 3.83
N VAL A 124 -6.67 -2.75 3.16
CA VAL A 124 -7.32 -3.51 2.06
C VAL A 124 -8.54 -4.25 2.58
N ILE A 125 -8.45 -4.93 3.71
CA ILE A 125 -9.59 -5.63 4.35
C ILE A 125 -10.68 -4.62 4.73
N ARG A 126 -10.31 -3.47 5.29
CA ARG A 126 -11.25 -2.39 5.66
C ARG A 126 -11.95 -1.78 4.45
N ASN A 127 -11.24 -1.60 3.36
CA ASN A 127 -11.81 -1.13 2.11
C ASN A 127 -12.90 -2.08 1.60
N ILE A 128 -12.62 -3.39 1.63
CA ILE A 128 -13.60 -4.43 1.29
C ILE A 128 -14.78 -4.40 2.30
N LEU A 129 -14.51 -4.36 3.59
CA LEU A 129 -15.53 -4.33 4.63
C LEU A 129 -16.49 -3.14 4.47
N LEU A 130 -15.96 -1.94 4.24
CA LEU A 130 -16.75 -0.72 4.08
C LEU A 130 -17.59 -0.76 2.80
N GLY A 131 -17.02 -1.23 1.69
CA GLY A 131 -17.74 -1.41 0.42
C GLY A 131 -18.88 -2.41 0.56
N GLN A 132 -18.60 -3.60 1.07
CA GLN A 132 -19.60 -4.65 1.27
C GLN A 132 -20.69 -4.24 2.26
N THR A 133 -20.33 -3.56 3.35
CA THR A 133 -21.31 -3.07 4.31
C THR A 133 -22.27 -2.07 3.65
N PHE A 134 -21.74 -1.13 2.87
CA PHE A 134 -22.57 -0.18 2.13
C PHE A 134 -23.51 -0.89 1.15
N TYR A 135 -23.01 -1.85 0.37
CA TYR A 135 -23.83 -2.59 -0.60
C TYR A 135 -24.94 -3.41 0.08
N ARG A 136 -24.65 -4.05 1.21
CA ARG A 136 -25.68 -4.76 1.98
C ARG A 136 -26.76 -3.83 2.54
N GLU A 137 -26.34 -2.73 3.14
CA GLU A 137 -27.26 -1.77 3.78
C GLU A 137 -28.15 -1.03 2.76
N GLU A 138 -27.57 -0.63 1.62
CA GLU A 138 -28.28 0.18 0.63
C GLU A 138 -29.06 -0.65 -0.39
N PHE A 139 -28.53 -1.80 -0.79
CA PHE A 139 -29.03 -2.58 -1.91
C PHE A 139 -29.48 -4.01 -1.55
N GLY A 140 -29.12 -4.49 -0.37
CA GLY A 140 -29.40 -5.87 0.05
C GLY A 140 -28.64 -6.92 -0.75
N THR A 141 -27.50 -6.54 -1.34
CA THR A 141 -26.63 -7.41 -2.17
C THR A 141 -25.18 -7.26 -1.76
N GLU A 142 -24.32 -8.15 -2.28
CA GLU A 142 -22.87 -8.15 -2.09
C GLU A 142 -22.18 -8.33 -3.44
N SER A 143 -20.95 -7.81 -3.55
CA SER A 143 -20.05 -8.15 -4.64
C SER A 143 -19.19 -9.36 -4.25
N THR A 144 -18.77 -10.15 -5.21
CA THR A 144 -17.97 -11.36 -4.97
C THR A 144 -16.60 -11.34 -5.66
N ASP A 145 -16.22 -10.20 -6.22
CA ASP A 145 -14.97 -10.03 -6.95
C ASP A 145 -14.19 -8.79 -6.49
N ILE A 146 -12.91 -8.76 -6.83
CA ILE A 146 -12.09 -7.54 -6.87
C ILE A 146 -12.05 -7.07 -8.32
N PHE A 147 -12.41 -5.82 -8.52
CA PHE A 147 -12.46 -5.16 -9.83
C PHE A 147 -11.59 -3.90 -9.77
N LEU A 148 -10.33 -4.02 -10.21
CA LEU A 148 -9.34 -2.95 -10.17
C LEU A 148 -8.73 -2.76 -11.58
N PRO A 149 -9.47 -2.15 -12.50
CA PRO A 149 -9.04 -2.08 -13.89
C PRO A 149 -7.76 -1.29 -14.12
N ASP A 150 -7.50 -0.24 -13.33
CA ASP A 150 -6.42 0.71 -13.60
C ASP A 150 -5.32 0.83 -12.52
N CYS A 151 -5.33 0.02 -11.47
CA CYS A 151 -4.28 0.07 -10.42
C CYS A 151 -2.90 -0.39 -10.93
N PHE A 152 -1.82 0.18 -10.36
CA PHE A 152 -0.45 0.11 -10.92
C PHE A 152 0.36 -1.08 -10.40
N GLY A 153 -0.25 -2.24 -10.30
CA GLY A 153 0.35 -3.47 -9.84
C GLY A 153 -0.33 -4.05 -8.60
N PHE A 154 -0.05 -5.33 -8.35
CA PHE A 154 -0.77 -6.11 -7.34
C PHE A 154 0.21 -7.01 -6.57
N GLY A 155 0.14 -6.92 -5.23
CA GLY A 155 1.00 -7.69 -4.34
C GLY A 155 0.60 -9.17 -4.23
N TRP A 156 1.58 -10.03 -3.94
CA TRP A 156 1.38 -11.46 -3.76
C TRP A 156 0.43 -11.81 -2.59
N THR A 157 0.19 -10.88 -1.68
CA THR A 157 -0.77 -11.04 -0.57
C THR A 157 -2.22 -10.88 -0.99
N LEU A 158 -2.52 -10.19 -2.10
CA LEU A 158 -3.88 -9.85 -2.49
C LEU A 158 -4.79 -11.08 -2.70
N PRO A 159 -4.37 -12.17 -3.37
CA PRO A 159 -5.22 -13.36 -3.50
C PRO A 159 -5.59 -13.98 -2.16
N SER A 160 -4.64 -14.01 -1.20
CA SER A 160 -4.90 -14.50 0.14
C SER A 160 -5.93 -13.65 0.87
N LEU A 161 -5.74 -12.32 0.88
CA LEU A 161 -6.68 -11.37 1.49
C LEU A 161 -8.09 -11.51 0.91
N ALA A 162 -8.19 -11.53 -0.42
CA ALA A 162 -9.46 -11.67 -1.13
C ALA A 162 -10.17 -12.97 -0.79
N ALA A 163 -9.46 -14.11 -0.84
CA ALA A 163 -10.04 -15.42 -0.52
C ALA A 163 -10.53 -15.50 0.94
N HIS A 164 -9.79 -14.90 1.88
CA HIS A 164 -10.22 -14.83 3.28
C HIS A 164 -11.40 -13.88 3.50
N CYS A 165 -11.58 -12.89 2.62
CA CYS A 165 -12.79 -12.04 2.60
C CYS A 165 -13.98 -12.69 1.86
N GLY A 166 -13.84 -13.94 1.37
CA GLY A 166 -14.90 -14.66 0.66
C GLY A 166 -15.07 -14.28 -0.81
N LEU A 167 -14.10 -13.57 -1.39
CA LEU A 167 -14.12 -13.18 -2.80
C LEU A 167 -13.60 -14.30 -3.69
N ILE A 168 -14.14 -14.40 -4.90
CA ILE A 168 -13.91 -15.54 -5.80
C ILE A 168 -13.21 -15.16 -7.12
N GLY A 169 -12.98 -13.87 -7.39
CA GLY A 169 -12.39 -13.45 -8.65
C GLY A 169 -11.69 -12.10 -8.56
N PHE A 170 -10.79 -11.90 -9.50
CA PHE A 170 -10.04 -10.66 -9.67
C PHE A 170 -9.89 -10.34 -11.16
N SER A 171 -10.15 -9.09 -11.52
CA SER A 171 -9.88 -8.61 -12.88
C SER A 171 -9.19 -7.25 -12.89
N SER A 172 -8.34 -7.07 -13.90
CA SER A 172 -7.64 -5.83 -14.21
C SER A 172 -7.32 -5.76 -15.69
N GLN A 173 -7.13 -4.55 -16.21
CA GLN A 173 -6.58 -4.33 -17.55
C GLN A 173 -5.14 -3.79 -17.53
N LYS A 174 -4.74 -3.16 -16.42
CA LYS A 174 -3.49 -2.38 -16.35
C LYS A 174 -2.24 -3.21 -16.68
N LEU A 175 -2.19 -4.45 -16.29
CA LEU A 175 -1.10 -5.36 -16.62
C LEU A 175 -0.93 -5.58 -18.16
N GLY A 176 -1.94 -5.26 -18.96
CA GLY A 176 -1.88 -5.30 -20.43
C GLY A 176 -1.07 -4.17 -21.07
N TRP A 177 -0.73 -3.14 -20.34
CA TRP A 177 0.04 -1.99 -20.82
C TRP A 177 1.49 -2.32 -21.20
N ARG A 178 1.97 -3.50 -20.86
CA ARG A 178 3.29 -4.03 -21.24
C ARG A 178 3.66 -3.89 -22.72
N ASN A 179 2.69 -3.88 -23.62
CA ASN A 179 2.91 -3.75 -25.06
C ASN A 179 3.07 -2.29 -25.52
N HIS A 180 3.01 -1.34 -24.61
CA HIS A 180 3.30 0.05 -24.90
C HIS A 180 4.79 0.18 -25.26
N PRO A 181 5.16 0.89 -26.33
CA PRO A 181 6.54 0.94 -26.82
C PRO A 181 7.55 1.52 -25.82
N PHE A 182 7.09 2.16 -24.76
CA PHE A 182 7.91 2.74 -23.68
C PHE A 182 7.97 1.90 -22.41
N TYR A 183 7.14 0.83 -22.30
CA TYR A 183 7.05 -0.02 -21.10
C TYR A 183 7.62 -1.39 -21.39
N GLY A 184 8.37 -1.93 -20.45
CA GLY A 184 9.11 -3.18 -20.61
C GLY A 184 8.25 -4.41 -20.90
N ASN A 185 8.89 -5.57 -20.89
CA ASN A 185 8.28 -6.85 -21.22
C ASN A 185 7.61 -7.50 -20.01
N GLU A 186 6.80 -6.75 -19.27
CA GLU A 186 6.01 -7.34 -18.18
C GLU A 186 5.15 -8.47 -18.74
N LYS A 187 5.18 -9.60 -18.07
CA LYS A 187 4.49 -10.78 -18.55
C LYS A 187 3.25 -11.00 -17.71
N ILE A 188 2.08 -10.73 -18.30
CA ILE A 188 0.88 -11.35 -17.76
C ILE A 188 1.05 -12.86 -18.00
N PRO A 189 1.00 -13.67 -16.92
CA PRO A 189 1.26 -15.10 -17.06
C PRO A 189 0.22 -15.83 -17.93
N PHE A 190 -1.01 -15.28 -17.99
CA PHE A 190 -2.14 -15.82 -18.75
C PHE A 190 -3.27 -14.78 -18.86
N SER A 191 -4.18 -14.95 -19.81
CA SER A 191 -5.40 -14.12 -19.92
C SER A 191 -6.47 -14.51 -18.89
N ILE A 192 -6.59 -15.81 -18.59
CA ILE A 192 -7.44 -16.37 -17.54
C ILE A 192 -6.65 -17.49 -16.85
N GLY A 193 -6.63 -17.51 -15.54
CA GLY A 193 -5.88 -18.49 -14.76
C GLY A 193 -6.12 -18.38 -13.26
N LEU A 194 -5.32 -19.08 -12.49
CA LEU A 194 -5.36 -19.05 -11.03
C LEU A 194 -4.17 -18.28 -10.49
N TRP A 195 -4.44 -17.25 -9.72
CA TRP A 195 -3.42 -16.53 -9.00
C TRP A 195 -3.34 -17.03 -7.56
N GLN A 196 -2.20 -17.60 -7.19
CA GLN A 196 -1.95 -18.15 -5.87
C GLN A 196 -1.32 -17.11 -4.96
N GLY A 197 -1.90 -16.94 -3.79
CA GLY A 197 -1.39 -16.05 -2.75
C GLY A 197 -0.35 -16.72 -1.86
N ILE A 198 0.23 -15.93 -0.98
CA ILE A 198 1.35 -16.31 -0.10
C ILE A 198 1.02 -17.49 0.86
N ASP A 199 -0.25 -17.72 1.18
CA ASP A 199 -0.75 -18.82 2.02
C ASP A 199 -1.23 -20.03 1.22
N GLY A 200 -1.07 -20.00 -0.12
CA GLY A 200 -1.50 -21.04 -1.04
C GLY A 200 -2.97 -20.97 -1.46
N LYS A 201 -3.76 -20.00 -0.98
CA LYS A 201 -5.10 -19.73 -1.47
C LYS A 201 -5.06 -19.26 -2.92
N ARG A 202 -6.05 -19.64 -3.69
CA ARG A 202 -6.14 -19.33 -5.13
C ARG A 202 -7.37 -18.49 -5.43
N LEU A 203 -7.17 -17.50 -6.27
CA LEU A 203 -8.21 -16.63 -6.80
C LEU A 203 -8.20 -16.74 -8.33
N MET A 204 -9.37 -16.83 -8.96
CA MET A 204 -9.43 -16.81 -10.42
C MET A 204 -9.14 -15.40 -10.92
N PHE A 205 -8.16 -15.25 -11.79
CA PHE A 205 -7.80 -14.00 -12.45
C PHE A 205 -8.29 -13.98 -13.89
N ALA A 206 -8.85 -12.85 -14.31
CA ALA A 206 -9.20 -12.57 -15.70
C ALA A 206 -8.64 -11.22 -16.14
N HIS A 207 -7.90 -11.23 -17.26
CA HIS A 207 -7.46 -9.99 -17.91
C HIS A 207 -8.61 -9.35 -18.67
N GLY A 208 -8.99 -8.11 -18.27
CA GLY A 208 -10.16 -7.42 -18.80
C GLY A 208 -9.96 -6.73 -20.16
N TYR A 209 -8.71 -6.68 -20.66
CA TYR A 209 -8.34 -5.85 -21.81
C TYR A 209 -8.70 -4.36 -21.58
N ASP A 210 -8.75 -3.56 -22.66
CA ASP A 210 -8.96 -2.12 -22.54
C ASP A 210 -10.43 -1.78 -22.21
N TYR A 211 -10.67 -1.16 -21.05
CA TYR A 211 -12.00 -0.72 -20.61
C TYR A 211 -12.59 0.40 -21.50
N THR A 212 -11.76 1.10 -22.26
CA THR A 212 -12.23 2.10 -23.24
C THR A 212 -12.67 1.50 -24.57
N THR A 213 -12.69 0.16 -24.70
CA THR A 213 -13.08 -0.52 -25.91
C THR A 213 -14.47 -0.10 -26.35
N ARG A 214 -14.58 0.29 -27.64
CA ARG A 214 -15.83 0.63 -28.32
C ARG A 214 -16.07 -0.36 -29.45
N TRP A 215 -17.15 -1.10 -29.33
CA TRP A 215 -17.54 -2.04 -30.38
C TRP A 215 -18.32 -1.26 -31.47
N PRO A 216 -18.00 -1.49 -32.76
CA PRO A 216 -18.84 -1.04 -33.86
C PRO A 216 -20.19 -1.75 -33.81
N ASP A 217 -21.24 -1.15 -34.39
CA ASP A 217 -22.61 -1.69 -34.39
C ASP A 217 -22.75 -2.94 -35.30
N GLU A 218 -22.03 -4.02 -34.92
CA GLU A 218 -21.91 -5.28 -35.64
C GLU A 218 -22.24 -6.48 -34.74
N ASP A 219 -22.40 -7.67 -35.32
CA ASP A 219 -22.62 -8.92 -34.57
C ASP A 219 -21.30 -9.38 -33.93
N LEU A 220 -21.20 -9.23 -32.58
CA LEU A 220 -19.99 -9.65 -31.86
C LEU A 220 -19.72 -11.13 -31.89
N SER A 221 -20.72 -12.01 -32.15
CA SER A 221 -20.50 -13.45 -32.25
C SER A 221 -19.60 -13.82 -33.44
N ALA A 222 -19.54 -12.95 -34.45
CA ALA A 222 -18.68 -13.07 -35.63
C ALA A 222 -17.39 -12.23 -35.55
N ASN A 223 -17.12 -11.57 -34.39
CA ASN A 223 -15.96 -10.71 -34.24
C ASN A 223 -14.66 -11.51 -34.25
N THR A 224 -13.78 -11.20 -35.19
CA THR A 224 -12.50 -11.93 -35.39
C THR A 224 -11.58 -11.79 -34.19
N ARG A 225 -11.51 -10.60 -33.58
CA ARG A 225 -10.65 -10.36 -32.42
C ARG A 225 -11.08 -11.15 -31.18
N LEU A 226 -12.38 -11.21 -30.89
CA LEU A 226 -12.90 -12.03 -29.78
C LEU A 226 -12.65 -13.52 -30.04
N LYS A 227 -12.79 -13.98 -31.30
CA LYS A 227 -12.46 -15.35 -31.68
C LYS A 227 -11.00 -15.68 -31.41
N GLU A 228 -10.07 -14.85 -31.91
CA GLU A 228 -8.62 -15.04 -31.70
C GLU A 228 -8.24 -15.08 -30.24
N LEU A 229 -8.81 -14.18 -29.42
CA LEU A 229 -8.55 -14.13 -27.98
C LEU A 229 -9.09 -15.35 -27.25
N ALA A 230 -10.29 -15.83 -27.63
CA ALA A 230 -10.86 -17.03 -27.04
C ALA A 230 -10.06 -18.28 -27.43
N GLU A 231 -9.64 -18.40 -28.71
CA GLU A 231 -8.79 -19.51 -29.19
C GLU A 231 -7.42 -19.54 -28.47
N ALA A 232 -6.87 -18.39 -28.12
CA ALA A 232 -5.60 -18.28 -27.39
C ALA A 232 -5.73 -18.56 -25.87
N SER A 233 -6.94 -18.60 -25.33
CA SER A 233 -7.20 -18.84 -23.93
C SER A 233 -7.24 -20.34 -23.59
N PRO A 234 -6.73 -20.75 -22.40
CA PRO A 234 -6.77 -22.17 -21.98
C PRO A 234 -8.17 -22.78 -21.98
N LEU A 235 -9.19 -21.97 -21.70
CA LEU A 235 -10.59 -22.41 -21.59
C LEU A 235 -11.41 -22.22 -22.87
N GLY A 236 -10.82 -21.73 -23.97
CA GLY A 236 -11.59 -21.26 -25.11
C GLY A 236 -12.44 -20.03 -24.82
N THR A 237 -12.07 -19.26 -23.81
CA THR A 237 -12.89 -18.21 -23.22
C THR A 237 -12.12 -16.91 -23.12
N VAL A 238 -12.76 -15.80 -23.45
CA VAL A 238 -12.23 -14.45 -23.21
C VAL A 238 -13.14 -13.68 -22.25
N TYR A 239 -12.54 -12.91 -21.36
CA TYR A 239 -13.20 -11.93 -20.51
C TYR A 239 -12.79 -10.55 -20.99
N HIS A 240 -13.73 -9.70 -21.37
CA HIS A 240 -13.40 -8.45 -22.05
C HIS A 240 -14.28 -7.29 -21.56
N TYR A 241 -13.64 -6.23 -21.08
CA TYR A 241 -14.31 -4.97 -20.77
C TYR A 241 -14.75 -4.24 -22.05
N TYR A 242 -15.75 -3.38 -21.93
CA TYR A 242 -16.08 -2.37 -22.93
C TYR A 242 -16.77 -1.19 -22.26
N GLY A 243 -16.50 0.01 -22.75
CA GLY A 243 -17.15 1.16 -22.13
C GLY A 243 -16.41 2.47 -22.32
N THR A 244 -16.14 3.12 -21.22
CA THR A 244 -15.39 4.37 -21.15
C THR A 244 -14.48 4.35 -19.93
N GLY A 245 -13.47 5.23 -19.92
CA GLY A 245 -12.49 5.31 -18.81
C GLY A 245 -12.32 6.71 -18.28
N ASP A 246 -11.76 6.76 -17.13
CA ASP A 246 -11.24 7.87 -16.34
C ASP A 246 -12.34 8.81 -15.80
N ILE A 247 -13.23 9.32 -16.64
CA ILE A 247 -14.27 10.29 -16.28
C ILE A 247 -15.65 9.67 -16.02
N GLY A 248 -15.72 8.35 -15.87
CA GLY A 248 -17.01 7.68 -15.79
C GLY A 248 -17.85 7.86 -17.07
N GLY A 249 -19.16 7.82 -16.96
CA GLY A 249 -20.09 7.89 -18.10
C GLY A 249 -20.72 6.55 -18.41
N SER A 250 -20.74 6.14 -19.69
CA SER A 250 -21.33 4.87 -20.12
C SER A 250 -20.68 4.35 -21.39
N PRO A 251 -20.84 3.07 -21.72
CA PRO A 251 -20.59 2.57 -23.07
C PRO A 251 -21.38 3.38 -24.14
N THR A 252 -20.89 3.35 -25.38
CA THR A 252 -21.63 3.95 -26.50
C THR A 252 -22.86 3.13 -26.87
N GLN A 253 -23.87 3.75 -27.45
CA GLN A 253 -25.08 3.04 -27.92
C GLN A 253 -24.74 1.99 -28.99
N GLU A 254 -23.75 2.28 -29.85
CA GLU A 254 -23.23 1.34 -30.83
C GLU A 254 -22.70 0.07 -30.18
N SER A 255 -21.90 0.21 -29.13
CA SER A 255 -21.36 -0.91 -28.37
C SER A 255 -22.46 -1.74 -27.70
N VAL A 256 -23.46 -1.08 -27.10
CA VAL A 256 -24.61 -1.79 -26.50
C VAL A 256 -25.37 -2.59 -27.56
N ARG A 257 -25.66 -1.98 -28.74
CA ARG A 257 -26.33 -2.71 -29.85
C ARG A 257 -25.49 -3.85 -30.39
N ALA A 258 -24.15 -3.69 -30.43
CA ALA A 258 -23.26 -4.75 -30.84
C ALA A 258 -23.35 -5.97 -29.92
N VAL A 259 -23.41 -5.74 -28.61
CA VAL A 259 -23.63 -6.82 -27.60
C VAL A 259 -25.00 -7.47 -27.82
N GLU A 260 -26.10 -6.69 -27.97
CA GLU A 260 -27.44 -7.24 -28.20
C GLU A 260 -27.51 -8.08 -29.49
N LYS A 261 -26.81 -7.67 -30.55
CA LYS A 261 -26.69 -8.46 -31.80
C LYS A 261 -25.91 -9.74 -31.55
N GLY A 262 -24.80 -9.65 -30.82
CA GLY A 262 -23.98 -10.79 -30.47
C GLY A 262 -24.70 -11.86 -29.65
N LEU A 263 -25.57 -11.45 -28.71
CA LEU A 263 -26.42 -12.37 -27.94
C LEU A 263 -27.38 -13.23 -28.82
N LYS A 264 -27.75 -12.72 -29.97
CA LYS A 264 -28.66 -13.37 -30.96
C LYS A 264 -27.90 -13.92 -32.14
N GLY A 265 -26.61 -13.67 -32.22
CA GLY A 265 -25.74 -14.04 -33.34
C GLY A 265 -25.54 -15.55 -33.47
N GLN A 266 -25.11 -15.96 -34.66
CA GLN A 266 -24.80 -17.36 -34.98
C GLN A 266 -23.33 -17.53 -35.36
N GLY A 267 -22.49 -16.61 -34.98
CA GLY A 267 -21.04 -16.66 -35.20
C GLY A 267 -20.33 -17.74 -34.37
N PRO A 268 -19.04 -17.90 -34.54
CA PRO A 268 -18.27 -18.94 -33.84
C PRO A 268 -18.07 -18.70 -32.34
N VAL A 269 -18.37 -17.50 -31.83
CA VAL A 269 -18.17 -17.13 -30.42
C VAL A 269 -19.51 -16.90 -29.74
N GLU A 270 -19.79 -17.67 -28.70
CA GLU A 270 -20.94 -17.42 -27.83
C GLU A 270 -20.69 -16.12 -27.03
N ILE A 271 -21.57 -15.12 -27.19
CA ILE A 271 -21.50 -13.85 -26.45
C ILE A 271 -22.33 -13.96 -25.17
N ILE A 272 -21.71 -13.64 -24.04
CA ILE A 272 -22.32 -13.60 -22.71
C ILE A 272 -22.24 -12.15 -22.21
N ASN A 273 -23.38 -11.47 -22.11
CA ASN A 273 -23.43 -10.17 -21.43
C ASN A 273 -23.33 -10.42 -19.92
N ALA A 274 -22.21 -10.03 -19.32
CA ALA A 274 -21.79 -10.57 -18.04
C ALA A 274 -21.72 -9.52 -16.92
N THR A 275 -22.14 -9.92 -15.70
CA THR A 275 -21.65 -9.30 -14.48
C THR A 275 -20.14 -9.56 -14.33
N SER A 276 -19.44 -8.67 -13.65
CA SER A 276 -17.98 -8.76 -13.47
C SER A 276 -17.52 -10.10 -12.87
N ASP A 277 -18.35 -10.70 -12.05
CA ASP A 277 -18.08 -11.96 -11.32
C ASP A 277 -18.64 -13.22 -12.05
N ARG A 278 -19.34 -13.05 -13.17
CA ARG A 278 -20.03 -14.16 -13.85
C ARG A 278 -19.09 -15.26 -14.28
N LEU A 279 -17.95 -14.91 -14.86
CA LEU A 279 -16.95 -15.90 -15.27
C LEU A 279 -16.53 -16.79 -14.09
N TYR A 280 -16.23 -16.18 -12.96
CA TYR A 280 -15.74 -16.92 -11.78
C TYR A 280 -16.79 -17.86 -11.24
N LYS A 281 -18.06 -17.42 -11.18
CA LYS A 281 -19.21 -18.24 -10.76
C LYS A 281 -19.46 -19.44 -11.66
N ASP A 282 -19.31 -19.26 -12.96
CA ASP A 282 -19.54 -20.32 -13.95
C ASP A 282 -18.48 -21.44 -13.87
N TYR A 283 -17.29 -21.15 -13.34
CA TYR A 283 -16.19 -22.12 -13.19
C TYR A 283 -15.97 -22.63 -11.76
N LEU A 284 -16.82 -22.26 -10.79
CA LEU A 284 -16.71 -22.80 -9.42
C LEU A 284 -17.08 -24.30 -9.38
N PRO A 285 -16.36 -25.13 -8.61
CA PRO A 285 -15.09 -24.85 -7.92
C PRO A 285 -13.90 -24.96 -8.89
N TYR A 286 -13.12 -23.90 -9.02
CA TYR A 286 -12.03 -23.78 -10.01
C TYR A 286 -10.63 -24.08 -9.46
N GLU A 287 -10.43 -24.18 -8.13
CA GLU A 287 -9.12 -24.16 -7.46
C GLU A 287 -8.16 -25.26 -7.96
N ASN A 288 -8.71 -26.34 -8.48
CA ASN A 288 -7.96 -27.47 -9.04
C ASN A 288 -8.35 -27.77 -10.50
N HIS A 289 -8.87 -26.77 -11.23
CA HIS A 289 -9.29 -26.98 -12.62
C HIS A 289 -8.06 -27.31 -13.50
N PRO A 290 -8.05 -28.45 -14.22
CA PRO A 290 -6.85 -28.98 -14.86
C PRO A 290 -6.33 -28.12 -16.03
N GLU A 291 -7.17 -27.28 -16.60
CA GLU A 291 -6.81 -26.43 -17.75
C GLU A 291 -6.41 -25.01 -17.34
N LEU A 292 -6.62 -24.62 -16.07
CA LEU A 292 -6.25 -23.29 -15.60
C LEU A 292 -4.78 -23.27 -15.17
N PRO A 293 -3.93 -22.45 -15.80
CA PRO A 293 -2.57 -22.23 -15.34
C PRO A 293 -2.57 -21.56 -13.97
N VAL A 294 -1.56 -21.89 -13.14
CA VAL A 294 -1.37 -21.30 -11.82
C VAL A 294 -0.15 -20.39 -11.86
N PHE A 295 -0.31 -19.18 -11.37
CA PHE A 295 0.78 -18.24 -11.11
C PHE A 295 0.93 -18.02 -9.60
N ASP A 296 2.15 -18.17 -9.11
CA ASP A 296 2.51 -17.98 -7.70
C ASP A 296 3.54 -16.86 -7.62
N GLY A 297 3.14 -15.70 -7.10
CA GLY A 297 3.99 -14.52 -7.06
C GLY A 297 3.20 -13.21 -7.14
N GLU A 298 3.93 -12.10 -7.28
CA GLU A 298 3.36 -10.76 -7.42
C GLU A 298 3.15 -10.38 -8.90
N LEU A 299 2.14 -9.56 -9.16
CA LEU A 299 1.82 -9.01 -10.48
C LEU A 299 2.14 -7.49 -10.48
N THR A 300 3.40 -7.17 -10.33
CA THR A 300 3.90 -5.80 -10.36
C THR A 300 4.26 -5.34 -11.77
N MET A 301 4.39 -4.03 -11.94
CA MET A 301 4.81 -3.41 -13.20
C MET A 301 6.29 -3.02 -13.13
N ASP A 302 7.06 -3.28 -14.21
CA ASP A 302 8.51 -3.09 -14.22
C ASP A 302 8.93 -1.61 -14.25
N VAL A 303 8.20 -0.77 -14.97
CA VAL A 303 8.51 0.65 -15.18
C VAL A 303 7.34 1.52 -14.76
N HIS A 304 6.17 1.29 -15.35
CA HIS A 304 4.96 2.03 -15.02
C HIS A 304 4.48 1.64 -13.62
N GLY A 305 4.44 2.57 -12.70
CA GLY A 305 4.15 2.35 -11.30
C GLY A 305 5.35 2.46 -10.35
N THR A 306 6.60 2.44 -10.85
CA THR A 306 7.79 2.55 -10.00
C THR A 306 7.86 3.89 -9.24
N GLY A 307 7.38 4.98 -9.81
CA GLY A 307 7.27 6.28 -9.16
C GLY A 307 6.15 6.34 -8.13
N CYS A 308 5.10 5.54 -8.31
CA CYS A 308 3.93 5.52 -7.42
C CYS A 308 4.29 5.19 -5.97
N TYR A 309 5.37 4.44 -5.75
CA TYR A 309 5.82 4.09 -4.40
C TYR A 309 6.29 5.31 -3.59
N THR A 310 6.72 6.39 -4.24
CA THR A 310 7.36 7.53 -3.58
C THR A 310 6.81 8.90 -3.99
N SER A 311 6.11 9.04 -5.12
CA SER A 311 5.51 10.31 -5.54
C SER A 311 4.55 10.84 -4.47
N GLN A 312 4.59 12.15 -4.18
CA GLN A 312 3.80 12.78 -3.10
C GLN A 312 4.05 12.12 -1.73
N ALA A 313 5.29 12.16 -1.26
CA ALA A 313 5.72 11.52 -0.01
C ALA A 313 4.83 11.85 1.21
N ALA A 314 4.21 13.03 1.26
CA ALA A 314 3.27 13.41 2.30
C ALA A 314 2.05 12.48 2.37
N MET A 315 1.53 12.01 1.22
CA MET A 315 0.41 11.06 1.18
C MET A 315 0.80 9.73 1.83
N LYS A 316 2.00 9.21 1.55
CA LYS A 316 2.51 7.99 2.18
C LYS A 316 2.66 8.14 3.69
N LEU A 317 3.18 9.29 4.13
CA LEU A 317 3.32 9.61 5.56
C LEU A 317 1.97 9.65 6.28
N TYR A 318 1.00 10.39 5.74
CA TYR A 318 -0.34 10.51 6.33
C TYR A 318 -1.08 9.18 6.31
N ASN A 319 -0.99 8.44 5.20
CA ASN A 319 -1.53 7.09 5.09
C ASN A 319 -1.01 6.19 6.24
N ARG A 320 0.32 6.11 6.40
CA ARG A 320 0.92 5.29 7.46
C ARG A 320 0.49 5.72 8.85
N GLN A 321 0.43 7.01 9.12
CA GLN A 321 0.01 7.53 10.41
C GLN A 321 -1.46 7.22 10.69
N ASN A 322 -2.36 7.35 9.71
CA ASN A 322 -3.77 7.00 9.84
C ASN A 322 -3.97 5.52 10.10
N GLU A 323 -3.27 4.64 9.37
CA GLU A 323 -3.31 3.18 9.58
C GLU A 323 -2.98 2.80 11.03
N GLN A 324 -1.87 3.32 11.54
CA GLN A 324 -1.42 3.03 12.90
C GLN A 324 -2.33 3.62 13.97
N LEU A 325 -2.80 4.84 13.74
CA LEU A 325 -3.60 5.55 14.72
C LEU A 325 -5.04 5.01 14.79
N GLY A 326 -5.59 4.59 13.65
CA GLY A 326 -6.91 3.96 13.58
C GLY A 326 -6.97 2.65 14.37
N ASP A 327 -5.99 1.76 14.18
CA ASP A 327 -5.86 0.52 14.94
C ASP A 327 -5.72 0.78 16.45
N ALA A 328 -4.85 1.70 16.85
CA ALA A 328 -4.66 2.05 18.25
C ALA A 328 -5.91 2.66 18.88
N ALA A 329 -6.66 3.50 18.14
CA ALA A 329 -7.89 4.12 18.61
C ALA A 329 -9.00 3.09 18.86
N GLU A 330 -9.17 2.13 17.96
CA GLU A 330 -10.14 1.04 18.13
C GLU A 330 -9.82 0.19 19.36
N ARG A 331 -8.56 -0.25 19.52
CA ARG A 331 -8.14 -1.07 20.67
C ARG A 331 -8.35 -0.36 22.00
N ALA A 332 -7.99 0.91 22.09
CA ALA A 332 -8.21 1.72 23.29
C ALA A 332 -9.71 1.89 23.61
N SER A 333 -10.53 2.08 22.56
CA SER A 333 -11.99 2.24 22.70
C SER A 333 -12.67 0.96 23.19
N VAL A 334 -12.27 -0.22 22.65
CA VAL A 334 -12.77 -1.52 23.10
C VAL A 334 -12.45 -1.74 24.58
N ALA A 335 -11.24 -1.42 25.03
CA ALA A 335 -10.86 -1.55 26.43
C ALA A 335 -11.68 -0.63 27.33
N ALA A 336 -11.89 0.62 26.92
CA ALA A 336 -12.65 1.60 27.68
C ALA A 336 -14.15 1.24 27.78
N GLU A 337 -14.75 0.77 26.71
CA GLU A 337 -16.13 0.29 26.69
C GLU A 337 -16.31 -0.94 27.59
N TRP A 338 -15.43 -1.95 27.44
CA TRP A 338 -15.53 -3.18 28.22
C TRP A 338 -15.40 -2.92 29.73
N LEU A 339 -14.62 -1.92 30.11
CA LEU A 339 -14.50 -1.48 31.49
C LEU A 339 -15.63 -0.52 31.92
N GLY A 340 -16.61 -0.25 31.07
CA GLY A 340 -17.76 0.63 31.35
C GLY A 340 -17.37 2.09 31.56
N ARG A 341 -16.32 2.59 30.88
CA ARG A 341 -15.82 3.96 31.03
C ARG A 341 -16.31 4.91 29.94
N THR A 342 -16.42 4.44 28.73
CA THR A 342 -16.89 5.20 27.57
C THR A 342 -17.74 4.30 26.69
N ASP A 343 -18.66 4.88 25.92
CA ASP A 343 -19.32 4.15 24.84
C ASP A 343 -18.34 3.95 23.67
N TYR A 344 -18.51 2.85 22.93
CA TYR A 344 -17.69 2.60 21.75
C TYR A 344 -18.07 3.58 20.64
N PRO A 345 -17.12 4.39 20.11
CA PRO A 345 -17.42 5.46 19.16
C PRO A 345 -17.50 4.93 17.72
N GLY A 346 -18.40 3.95 17.48
CA GLY A 346 -18.48 3.22 16.21
C GLY A 346 -18.78 4.11 15.01
N ARG A 347 -19.63 5.13 15.18
CA ARG A 347 -19.94 6.09 14.11
C ARG A 347 -18.72 6.94 13.75
N GLU A 348 -18.09 7.52 14.73
CA GLU A 348 -16.93 8.40 14.57
C GLU A 348 -15.74 7.63 13.97
N LEU A 349 -15.53 6.39 14.39
CA LEU A 349 -14.52 5.49 13.79
C LEU A 349 -14.85 5.20 12.33
N THR A 350 -16.10 4.85 12.01
CA THR A 350 -16.51 4.56 10.64
C THR A 350 -16.33 5.78 9.73
N GLU A 351 -16.68 6.98 10.19
CA GLU A 351 -16.50 8.23 9.44
C GLU A 351 -15.01 8.52 9.19
N ALA A 352 -14.14 8.31 10.19
CA ALA A 352 -12.70 8.51 10.03
C ALA A 352 -12.10 7.48 9.06
N TRP A 353 -12.47 6.20 9.17
CA TRP A 353 -12.03 5.15 8.25
C TRP A 353 -12.51 5.41 6.82
N ARG A 354 -13.76 5.77 6.59
CA ARG A 354 -14.30 6.06 5.25
C ARG A 354 -13.56 7.22 4.58
N ARG A 355 -13.29 8.30 5.34
CA ARG A 355 -12.54 9.46 4.86
C ARG A 355 -11.11 9.09 4.50
N PHE A 356 -10.41 8.38 5.37
CA PHE A 356 -9.03 7.96 5.17
C PHE A 356 -8.88 6.96 4.02
N ILE A 357 -9.69 5.89 3.98
CA ILE A 357 -9.61 4.84 2.96
C ILE A 357 -9.96 5.38 1.56
N TYR A 358 -10.80 6.38 1.46
CA TYR A 358 -11.05 7.07 0.19
C TYR A 358 -9.74 7.57 -0.44
N HIS A 359 -8.84 8.13 0.35
CA HIS A 359 -7.56 8.66 -0.14
C HIS A 359 -6.49 7.59 -0.40
N GLN A 360 -6.83 6.32 -0.22
CA GLN A 360 -6.04 5.19 -0.74
C GLN A 360 -6.34 4.88 -2.20
N PHE A 361 -7.22 5.66 -2.85
CA PHE A 361 -7.52 5.58 -4.27
C PHE A 361 -6.23 5.58 -5.12
N HIS A 362 -6.23 4.81 -6.22
CA HIS A 362 -5.01 4.49 -6.98
C HIS A 362 -4.32 5.68 -7.65
N ASP A 363 -4.99 6.84 -7.86
CA ASP A 363 -4.35 8.07 -8.31
C ASP A 363 -4.10 9.08 -7.17
N ASP A 364 -4.59 8.81 -5.97
CA ASP A 364 -4.40 9.69 -4.82
C ASP A 364 -3.18 9.25 -3.98
N LEU A 365 -3.24 8.09 -3.35
CA LEU A 365 -2.14 7.55 -2.56
C LEU A 365 -0.85 7.41 -3.37
N THR A 366 -0.94 7.06 -4.64
CA THR A 366 0.19 6.88 -5.56
C THR A 366 0.91 8.18 -5.91
N GLY A 367 0.28 9.33 -5.69
CA GLY A 367 0.90 10.62 -6.00
C GLY A 367 0.73 11.09 -7.43
N THR A 368 -0.28 10.59 -8.14
CA THR A 368 -0.44 10.75 -9.59
C THR A 368 -1.52 11.74 -9.99
N SER A 369 -2.20 12.34 -9.02
CA SER A 369 -3.20 13.41 -9.23
C SER A 369 -2.56 14.80 -9.39
N ILE A 370 -3.36 15.75 -9.85
CA ILE A 370 -2.95 17.16 -9.96
C ILE A 370 -2.80 17.81 -8.56
N PRO A 371 -2.01 18.89 -8.43
CA PRO A 371 -1.82 19.58 -7.15
C PRO A 371 -3.13 20.01 -6.47
N ARG A 372 -4.14 20.40 -7.23
CA ARG A 372 -5.44 20.80 -6.69
C ARG A 372 -6.17 19.66 -5.97
N ALA A 373 -6.05 18.42 -6.45
CA ALA A 373 -6.63 17.26 -5.80
C ALA A 373 -6.02 17.06 -4.39
N TYR A 374 -4.72 17.24 -4.25
CA TYR A 374 -4.02 17.08 -2.96
C TYR A 374 -4.37 18.13 -1.90
N GLU A 375 -4.93 19.26 -2.27
CA GLU A 375 -5.49 20.20 -1.29
C GLU A 375 -6.65 19.56 -0.50
N PHE A 376 -7.48 18.76 -1.18
CA PHE A 376 -8.54 17.97 -0.54
C PHE A 376 -8.00 16.78 0.22
N SER A 377 -7.13 16.00 -0.41
CA SER A 377 -6.57 14.78 0.17
C SER A 377 -5.83 15.05 1.49
N TRP A 378 -4.94 16.03 1.52
CA TRP A 378 -4.21 16.38 2.73
C TRP A 378 -5.14 16.90 3.84
N ASN A 379 -6.17 17.66 3.48
CA ASN A 379 -7.16 18.12 4.45
C ASN A 379 -7.88 16.93 5.11
N ASP A 380 -8.34 15.99 4.34
CA ASP A 380 -9.10 14.84 4.82
C ASP A 380 -8.23 13.85 5.59
N GLU A 381 -6.99 13.63 5.15
CA GLU A 381 -6.00 12.85 5.88
C GLU A 381 -5.72 13.43 7.27
N LEU A 382 -5.52 14.75 7.37
CA LEU A 382 -5.30 15.45 8.64
C LEU A 382 -6.55 15.44 9.52
N LEU A 383 -7.75 15.54 8.96
CA LEU A 383 -9.01 15.42 9.69
C LEU A 383 -9.17 14.02 10.29
N SER A 384 -8.85 12.98 9.52
CA SER A 384 -8.89 11.59 10.00
C SER A 384 -7.86 11.35 11.11
N LEU A 385 -6.62 11.83 10.96
CA LEU A 385 -5.59 11.77 11.99
C LEU A 385 -6.07 12.44 13.29
N LYS A 386 -6.66 13.63 13.19
CA LYS A 386 -7.20 14.34 14.35
C LYS A 386 -8.33 13.55 15.02
N GLN A 387 -9.22 12.98 14.24
CA GLN A 387 -10.36 12.21 14.74
C GLN A 387 -9.91 10.95 15.45
N PHE A 388 -9.04 10.13 14.84
CA PHE A 388 -8.44 8.95 15.48
C PHE A 388 -7.65 9.31 16.75
N SER A 389 -6.85 10.38 16.71
CA SER A 389 -6.10 10.86 17.87
C SER A 389 -7.03 11.26 19.03
N SER A 390 -8.15 11.93 18.74
CA SER A 390 -9.15 12.28 19.73
C SER A 390 -9.82 11.05 20.36
N ILE A 391 -10.19 10.08 19.52
CA ILE A 391 -10.79 8.81 19.97
C ILE A 391 -9.79 8.02 20.83
N LEU A 392 -8.54 7.89 20.39
CA LEU A 392 -7.47 7.24 21.17
C LEU A 392 -7.31 7.91 22.52
N THR A 393 -7.20 9.22 22.54
CA THR A 393 -7.03 9.99 23.79
C THR A 393 -8.22 9.78 24.72
N HIS A 394 -9.45 9.78 24.21
CA HIS A 394 -10.66 9.56 25.00
C HIS A 394 -10.69 8.15 25.61
N GLY A 395 -10.41 7.11 24.83
CA GLY A 395 -10.34 5.71 25.30
C GLY A 395 -9.25 5.52 26.37
N VAL A 396 -8.04 6.01 26.11
CA VAL A 396 -6.93 5.93 27.07
C VAL A 396 -7.25 6.69 28.35
N SER A 397 -7.85 7.90 28.26
CA SER A 397 -8.24 8.68 29.43
C SER A 397 -9.29 7.96 30.29
N GLY A 398 -10.32 7.36 29.65
CA GLY A 398 -11.33 6.61 30.36
C GLY A 398 -10.78 5.46 31.21
N VAL A 399 -9.84 4.68 30.64
CA VAL A 399 -9.16 3.62 31.39
C VAL A 399 -8.23 4.20 32.47
N SER A 400 -7.52 5.29 32.16
CA SER A 400 -6.58 5.93 33.09
C SER A 400 -7.23 6.38 34.38
N GLU A 401 -8.51 6.78 34.36
CA GLU A 401 -9.27 7.14 35.57
C GLU A 401 -9.45 5.99 36.56
N MET A 402 -9.29 4.72 36.13
CA MET A 402 -9.39 3.54 36.99
C MET A 402 -8.04 3.10 37.57
N LEU A 403 -6.95 3.61 37.07
CA LEU A 403 -5.61 3.22 37.49
C LEU A 403 -5.24 3.89 38.82
N ASP A 404 -4.40 3.24 39.62
CA ASP A 404 -3.82 3.85 40.80
C ASP A 404 -2.71 4.82 40.37
N THR A 405 -3.08 6.09 40.30
CA THR A 405 -2.19 7.23 39.96
C THR A 405 -1.69 8.02 41.18
N ARG A 406 -1.80 7.43 42.39
CA ARG A 406 -1.28 8.05 43.62
C ARG A 406 0.23 7.94 43.69
N THR A 407 0.92 8.90 43.09
CA THR A 407 2.37 9.00 43.03
C THR A 407 2.90 10.10 43.95
N LYS A 408 4.22 10.16 44.16
CA LYS A 408 4.87 11.25 44.92
C LYS A 408 5.10 12.51 44.10
N GLY A 409 5.17 12.37 42.79
CA GLY A 409 5.35 13.43 41.80
C GLY A 409 4.16 13.54 40.86
N THR A 410 4.42 13.77 39.57
CA THR A 410 3.40 13.82 38.52
C THR A 410 3.22 12.43 37.94
N PRO A 411 2.01 11.84 38.03
CA PRO A 411 1.74 10.56 37.38
C PRO A 411 1.66 10.72 35.85
N VAL A 412 2.23 9.78 35.14
CA VAL A 412 2.13 9.67 33.68
C VAL A 412 1.66 8.27 33.33
N VAL A 413 0.55 8.18 32.60
CA VAL A 413 0.04 6.92 32.09
C VAL A 413 0.61 6.67 30.70
N LEU A 414 1.17 5.49 30.52
CA LEU A 414 1.66 4.98 29.22
C LEU A 414 0.70 3.92 28.73
N TYR A 415 0.38 3.95 27.46
CA TYR A 415 -0.47 2.97 26.79
C TYR A 415 0.29 2.27 25.65
N ASN A 416 0.19 0.95 25.57
CA ASN A 416 0.73 0.12 24.50
C ASN A 416 -0.41 -0.49 23.72
N ALA A 417 -0.58 -0.08 22.47
CA ALA A 417 -1.60 -0.63 21.57
C ALA A 417 -1.16 -1.95 20.89
N ASN A 418 0.11 -2.36 21.03
CA ASN A 418 0.59 -3.59 20.39
C ASN A 418 0.07 -4.84 21.13
N ALA A 419 -0.05 -5.94 20.40
CA ALA A 419 -0.45 -7.24 20.94
C ALA A 419 0.70 -8.00 21.65
N PHE A 420 1.82 -7.32 21.94
CA PHE A 420 2.99 -7.84 22.65
C PHE A 420 3.51 -6.82 23.66
N ASP A 421 4.17 -7.31 24.70
CA ASP A 421 4.78 -6.47 25.71
C ASP A 421 5.88 -5.61 25.09
N THR A 422 5.95 -4.33 25.46
CA THR A 422 7.03 -3.44 25.03
C THR A 422 8.00 -3.19 26.18
N ASP A 423 9.29 -3.28 25.90
CA ASP A 423 10.41 -2.82 26.72
C ASP A 423 11.19 -1.82 25.88
N ASP A 424 10.81 -0.54 25.98
CA ASP A 424 11.26 0.45 25.02
C ASP A 424 11.39 1.84 25.69
N LEU A 425 11.75 2.85 24.87
CA LEU A 425 11.85 4.24 25.34
C LEU A 425 10.54 4.98 25.06
N ALA A 426 9.94 5.50 26.12
CA ALA A 426 8.80 6.39 26.03
C ALA A 426 9.24 7.85 26.03
N LYS A 427 8.59 8.67 25.20
CA LYS A 427 8.73 10.13 25.19
C LYS A 427 7.56 10.73 25.96
N ILE A 428 7.85 11.40 27.06
CA ILE A 428 6.83 11.98 27.95
C ILE A 428 6.97 13.49 28.04
N HIS A 429 5.85 14.16 28.21
CA HIS A 429 5.75 15.61 28.31
C HIS A 429 5.24 16.00 29.71
N ILE A 430 6.01 16.80 30.44
CA ILE A 430 5.69 17.23 31.80
C ILE A 430 5.55 18.74 31.82
N PRO A 431 4.46 19.31 32.35
CA PRO A 431 4.33 20.76 32.52
C PRO A 431 5.50 21.34 33.31
N LEU A 432 6.09 22.41 32.79
CA LEU A 432 7.13 23.15 33.53
C LEU A 432 6.52 23.90 34.70
N PRO A 433 7.13 23.85 35.90
CA PRO A 433 6.74 24.73 36.99
C PRO A 433 6.87 26.22 36.58
N ALA A 434 5.90 27.04 36.97
CA ALA A 434 5.82 28.46 36.62
C ALA A 434 6.86 29.30 37.40
N THR A 435 8.15 28.96 37.30
CA THR A 435 9.24 29.72 37.94
C THR A 435 10.49 29.72 37.07
N ASP A 436 11.38 30.69 37.23
CA ASP A 436 12.66 30.81 36.51
C ASP A 436 13.76 29.87 37.04
N LYS A 437 13.41 28.87 37.84
CA LYS A 437 14.38 27.93 38.42
C LYS A 437 14.70 26.81 37.43
N HIS A 438 15.90 26.24 37.54
CA HIS A 438 16.28 25.01 36.86
C HIS A 438 15.79 23.79 37.63
N TYR A 439 15.38 22.75 36.89
CA TYR A 439 14.86 21.53 37.47
C TYR A 439 15.63 20.29 37.01
N CYS A 440 15.68 19.30 37.90
CA CYS A 440 16.05 17.92 37.58
C CYS A 440 14.78 17.08 37.59
N TYR A 441 14.71 16.13 36.65
CA TYR A 441 13.59 15.22 36.47
C TYR A 441 14.07 13.81 36.75
N GLU A 442 13.36 13.09 37.60
CA GLU A 442 13.60 11.67 37.87
C GLU A 442 12.32 10.91 37.62
N VAL A 443 12.43 9.78 36.88
CA VAL A 443 11.28 8.91 36.55
C VAL A 443 11.40 7.63 37.37
N TYR A 444 10.26 7.19 37.89
CA TYR A 444 10.11 5.97 38.67
C TYR A 444 9.02 5.11 38.07
N ASP A 445 9.19 3.78 38.07
CA ASP A 445 8.16 2.83 37.68
C ASP A 445 7.02 2.72 38.71
N ALA A 446 6.04 1.86 38.44
CA ALA A 446 4.91 1.63 39.33
C ALA A 446 5.31 1.03 40.71
N GLU A 447 6.41 0.30 40.76
CA GLU A 447 6.99 -0.31 41.99
C GLU A 447 7.83 0.70 42.77
N GLY A 448 8.08 1.86 42.20
CA GLY A 448 8.87 2.93 42.83
C GLY A 448 10.38 2.81 42.65
N HIS A 449 10.82 1.99 41.68
CA HIS A 449 12.22 1.92 41.28
C HIS A 449 12.52 3.06 40.31
N LYS A 450 13.68 3.69 40.50
CA LYS A 450 14.14 4.74 39.58
C LYS A 450 14.55 4.11 38.25
N VAL A 451 13.93 4.57 37.15
CA VAL A 451 14.29 4.18 35.78
C VAL A 451 15.19 5.22 35.14
N LYS A 452 15.96 4.81 34.13
CA LYS A 452 16.78 5.77 33.39
C LYS A 452 15.90 6.74 32.61
N SER A 453 16.26 8.01 32.68
CA SER A 453 15.58 9.07 31.94
C SER A 453 16.58 10.14 31.49
N GLN A 454 16.19 10.87 30.43
CA GLN A 454 16.99 11.93 29.82
C GLN A 454 16.09 13.10 29.44
N LEU A 455 16.44 14.31 29.87
CA LEU A 455 15.80 15.53 29.37
C LEU A 455 16.30 15.78 27.95
N ILE A 456 15.38 15.79 26.97
CA ILE A 456 15.69 16.02 25.55
C ILE A 456 15.26 17.40 25.04
N GLY A 457 14.54 18.16 25.84
CA GLY A 457 14.19 19.55 25.53
C GLY A 457 13.17 20.15 26.45
N GLU A 458 13.03 21.46 26.35
CA GLU A 458 11.96 22.23 26.98
C GLU A 458 11.27 23.03 25.87
N ARG A 459 9.99 22.77 25.61
CA ARG A 459 9.22 23.41 24.55
C ARG A 459 7.80 23.69 24.99
N GLN A 460 7.26 24.85 24.63
CA GLN A 460 5.86 25.22 24.86
C GLN A 460 5.40 25.06 26.33
N GLY A 461 6.25 25.41 27.31
CA GLY A 461 5.92 25.28 28.72
C GLY A 461 5.96 23.83 29.24
N GLN A 462 6.59 22.91 28.52
CA GLN A 462 6.76 21.51 28.92
C GLN A 462 8.23 21.09 28.88
N ALA A 463 8.64 20.25 29.83
CA ALA A 463 9.84 19.45 29.72
C ALA A 463 9.53 18.18 28.96
N VAL A 464 10.40 17.82 28.02
CA VAL A 464 10.28 16.60 27.22
C VAL A 464 11.35 15.62 27.68
N LEU A 465 10.92 14.50 28.23
CA LEU A 465 11.80 13.45 28.74
C LEU A 465 11.72 12.22 27.86
N LEU A 466 12.84 11.55 27.70
CA LEU A 466 12.94 10.18 27.22
C LEU A 466 13.16 9.28 28.43
N THR A 467 12.44 8.17 28.54
CA THR A 467 12.54 7.25 29.68
C THR A 467 12.40 5.80 29.25
N GLU A 468 13.13 4.89 29.90
CA GLU A 468 12.87 3.46 29.78
C GLU A 468 11.45 3.17 30.31
N ALA A 469 10.69 2.33 29.61
CA ALA A 469 9.34 1.96 29.97
C ALA A 469 9.01 0.53 29.53
N ARG A 470 8.37 -0.21 30.45
CA ARG A 470 7.76 -1.51 30.16
C ARG A 470 6.27 -1.37 30.22
N VAL A 471 5.58 -1.73 29.15
CA VAL A 471 4.12 -1.64 29.07
C VAL A 471 3.60 -2.96 28.50
N PRO A 472 2.68 -3.65 29.20
CA PRO A 472 2.18 -4.94 28.73
C PRO A 472 1.38 -4.82 27.44
N ALA A 473 1.19 -5.92 26.75
CA ALA A 473 0.40 -6.03 25.52
C ALA A 473 -1.02 -5.47 25.72
N ASN A 474 -1.48 -4.60 24.83
CA ASN A 474 -2.78 -3.90 24.91
C ASN A 474 -3.04 -3.30 26.30
N GLY A 475 -2.01 -2.81 26.95
CA GLY A 475 -2.03 -2.52 28.37
C GLY A 475 -1.51 -1.14 28.73
N TYR A 476 -1.44 -0.91 30.05
CA TYR A 476 -1.11 0.37 30.64
C TYR A 476 0.00 0.22 31.67
N ALA A 477 0.81 1.28 31.81
CA ALA A 477 1.76 1.42 32.92
C ALA A 477 1.68 2.84 33.49
N VAL A 478 1.94 3.01 34.79
CA VAL A 478 1.98 4.31 35.46
C VAL A 478 3.41 4.61 35.86
N CYS A 479 3.92 5.75 35.42
CA CYS A 479 5.21 6.29 35.85
C CYS A 479 5.01 7.46 36.80
N ASP A 480 5.93 7.65 37.74
CA ASP A 480 5.99 8.77 38.66
C ASP A 480 7.15 9.70 38.29
N VAL A 481 6.85 10.92 37.84
CA VAL A 481 7.87 11.92 37.50
C VAL A 481 8.06 12.89 38.64
N ARG A 482 9.23 12.86 39.30
CA ARG A 482 9.58 13.71 40.40
C ARG A 482 10.48 14.85 39.94
N ILE A 483 10.09 16.06 40.29
CA ILE A 483 10.77 17.29 39.93
C ILE A 483 11.48 17.84 41.19
N SER A 484 12.76 18.14 41.07
CA SER A 484 13.56 18.76 42.13
C SER A 484 14.32 19.98 41.61
N SER A 485 14.61 20.94 42.49
CA SER A 485 15.38 22.14 42.11
C SER A 485 16.82 21.77 41.76
N ALA A 486 17.28 22.23 40.60
CA ALA A 486 18.66 22.06 40.17
C ALA A 486 19.49 23.34 40.38
N LYS A 487 20.77 23.15 40.74
CA LYS A 487 21.71 24.29 40.90
C LYS A 487 22.16 24.88 39.55
N ARG A 488 21.97 24.16 38.46
CA ARG A 488 22.36 24.54 37.09
C ARG A 488 21.33 24.02 36.09
N LYS A 489 21.13 24.80 35.02
CA LYS A 489 20.34 24.33 33.86
C LYS A 489 21.04 23.11 33.27
N GLN A 490 20.29 22.02 33.08
CA GLN A 490 20.75 20.87 32.26
C GLN A 490 20.66 21.28 30.79
N ASN A 491 21.52 22.18 30.37
CA ASN A 491 21.68 22.49 28.97
C ASN A 491 22.78 21.58 28.44
N HIS A 492 22.45 20.79 27.45
CA HIS A 492 23.44 20.24 26.53
C HIS A 492 23.40 21.12 25.27
N PRO A 493 24.20 22.24 25.23
CA PRO A 493 24.28 23.04 24.02
C PRO A 493 24.84 22.14 22.90
N ALA A 494 24.38 22.38 21.66
CA ALA A 494 24.99 21.76 20.50
C ALA A 494 26.52 21.96 20.58
N SER A 495 27.25 20.87 20.53
CA SER A 495 28.72 20.86 20.54
C SER A 495 29.24 20.30 19.22
N SER A 496 30.50 20.59 18.90
CA SER A 496 31.19 19.91 17.82
C SER A 496 31.39 18.44 18.16
N LEU A 497 31.35 17.58 17.14
CA LEU A 497 31.72 16.18 17.28
C LEU A 497 33.24 16.07 17.50
N ASN A 498 33.67 15.24 18.47
CA ASN A 498 35.05 14.86 18.58
C ASN A 498 35.40 13.88 17.48
N ASP A 499 36.44 14.17 16.71
CA ASP A 499 36.93 13.34 15.61
C ASP A 499 35.85 12.96 14.57
N ASN A 500 34.82 13.79 14.38
CA ASN A 500 33.67 13.52 13.56
C ASN A 500 32.98 12.16 13.85
N CYS A 501 32.99 11.73 15.10
CA CYS A 501 32.56 10.41 15.51
C CYS A 501 31.52 10.49 16.63
N VAL A 502 30.55 9.57 16.60
CA VAL A 502 29.60 9.30 17.70
C VAL A 502 29.50 7.81 17.91
N GLU A 503 29.40 7.39 19.17
CA GLU A 503 29.26 5.97 19.48
C GLU A 503 28.34 5.70 20.66
N ASN A 504 27.77 4.49 20.66
CA ASN A 504 27.08 3.90 21.79
C ASN A 504 27.77 2.59 22.21
N SER A 505 27.13 1.79 23.05
CA SER A 505 27.65 0.47 23.47
C SER A 505 27.86 -0.52 22.32
N ILE A 506 27.11 -0.39 21.23
CA ILE A 506 27.12 -1.34 20.08
C ILE A 506 27.80 -0.76 18.85
N TYR A 507 27.49 0.47 18.48
CA TYR A 507 27.94 1.06 17.22
C TYR A 507 28.92 2.20 17.41
N ARG A 508 29.80 2.36 16.40
CA ARG A 508 30.61 3.55 16.18
C ARG A 508 30.31 4.07 14.77
N ILE A 509 29.92 5.34 14.67
CA ILE A 509 29.62 6.05 13.41
C ILE A 509 30.66 7.13 13.19
N THR A 510 31.25 7.18 12.00
CA THR A 510 32.15 8.25 11.57
C THR A 510 31.56 8.97 10.36
N PHE A 511 31.54 10.30 10.42
CA PHE A 511 31.04 11.18 9.37
C PHE A 511 32.22 11.80 8.60
N ASP A 512 32.02 12.04 7.31
CA ASP A 512 32.92 12.89 6.54
C ASP A 512 32.58 14.38 6.71
N THR A 513 33.26 15.24 5.97
CA THR A 513 33.05 16.70 6.01
C THR A 513 31.69 17.12 5.43
N ASN A 514 31.03 16.27 4.66
CA ASN A 514 29.70 16.49 4.13
C ASN A 514 28.61 15.96 5.07
N GLY A 515 28.99 15.33 6.19
CA GLY A 515 28.07 14.67 7.10
C GLY A 515 27.51 13.36 6.57
N ASP A 516 28.13 12.76 5.57
CA ASP A 516 27.83 11.43 5.09
C ASP A 516 28.51 10.40 5.99
N ILE A 517 27.85 9.28 6.29
CA ILE A 517 28.41 8.22 7.15
C ILE A 517 29.34 7.35 6.31
N VAL A 518 30.65 7.50 6.52
CA VAL A 518 31.69 6.76 5.79
C VAL A 518 32.15 5.51 6.50
N SER A 519 31.82 5.38 7.79
CA SER A 519 32.08 4.15 8.57
C SER A 519 30.98 3.96 9.61
N LEU A 520 30.48 2.74 9.69
CA LEU A 520 29.55 2.27 10.70
C LEU A 520 30.02 0.89 11.19
N VAL A 521 30.67 0.87 12.34
CA VAL A 521 31.24 -0.37 12.89
C VAL A 521 30.31 -0.97 13.95
N ASP A 522 29.92 -2.22 13.76
CA ASP A 522 29.32 -3.05 14.83
C ASP A 522 30.45 -3.56 15.73
N LYS A 523 30.57 -2.99 16.91
CA LYS A 523 31.63 -3.31 17.88
C LYS A 523 31.53 -4.73 18.45
N ARG A 524 30.33 -5.34 18.44
CA ARG A 524 30.12 -6.72 18.93
C ARG A 524 30.83 -7.73 18.05
N HIS A 525 30.85 -7.45 16.74
CA HIS A 525 31.40 -8.34 15.71
C HIS A 525 32.68 -7.79 15.07
N GLY A 526 33.10 -6.57 15.43
CA GLY A 526 34.21 -5.88 14.79
C GLY A 526 34.00 -5.66 13.29
N LYS A 527 32.72 -5.55 12.83
CA LYS A 527 32.34 -5.55 11.43
C LYS A 527 32.03 -4.15 10.94
N GLU A 528 32.69 -3.74 9.85
CA GLU A 528 32.30 -2.54 9.08
C GLU A 528 31.04 -2.86 8.26
N ILE A 529 30.01 -2.04 8.46
CA ILE A 529 28.70 -2.20 7.81
C ILE A 529 28.65 -1.46 6.47
N VAL A 530 29.33 -0.32 6.38
CA VAL A 530 29.38 0.47 5.14
C VAL A 530 30.34 -0.18 4.14
N LYS A 531 29.93 -0.32 2.89
CA LYS A 531 30.76 -0.85 1.81
C LYS A 531 31.94 0.07 1.56
N GLU A 532 33.14 -0.50 1.38
CA GLU A 532 34.38 0.25 1.15
C GLU A 532 34.25 1.28 0.02
N GLY A 533 34.69 2.51 0.25
CA GLY A 533 34.64 3.61 -0.69
C GLY A 533 33.23 4.17 -0.95
N LYS A 534 32.23 3.79 -0.13
CA LYS A 534 30.84 4.27 -0.18
C LYS A 534 30.46 4.97 1.13
N ALA A 535 29.28 5.59 1.16
CA ALA A 535 28.74 6.23 2.36
C ALA A 535 27.23 6.03 2.45
N ILE A 536 26.69 5.91 3.67
CA ILE A 536 25.25 6.07 3.94
C ILE A 536 24.94 7.56 3.91
N ARG A 537 24.00 7.99 3.05
CA ARG A 537 23.77 9.40 2.79
C ARG A 537 22.39 9.68 2.17
N LEU A 538 22.01 10.95 2.19
CA LEU A 538 21.00 11.47 1.27
C LEU A 538 21.68 11.82 -0.06
N ALA A 539 21.15 11.29 -1.15
CA ALA A 539 21.72 11.46 -2.49
C ALA A 539 20.69 12.04 -3.46
N LEU A 540 21.13 12.98 -4.29
CA LEU A 540 20.31 13.60 -5.33
C LEU A 540 20.66 12.98 -6.69
N PHE A 541 19.67 12.38 -7.32
CA PHE A 541 19.75 11.97 -8.73
C PHE A 541 19.15 13.08 -9.59
N THR A 542 19.82 13.44 -10.66
CA THR A 542 19.21 14.26 -11.70
C THR A 542 18.15 13.41 -12.38
N ASP A 543 16.90 13.74 -12.16
CA ASP A 543 15.79 13.01 -12.76
C ASP A 543 15.75 13.26 -14.27
N ASN A 544 15.30 12.21 -14.97
CA ASN A 544 14.99 12.27 -16.39
C ASN A 544 13.55 11.76 -16.51
N PRO A 545 12.58 12.61 -16.15
CA PRO A 545 11.21 12.16 -16.03
C PRO A 545 10.69 11.57 -17.34
N SER A 546 9.81 10.60 -17.22
CA SER A 546 9.04 10.08 -18.34
C SER A 546 8.30 11.22 -19.02
N HIS A 547 8.27 11.19 -20.36
CA HIS A 547 7.59 12.23 -21.14
C HIS A 547 6.07 12.27 -20.88
N SER A 548 5.44 11.11 -20.70
CA SER A 548 3.97 10.99 -20.57
C SER A 548 3.53 10.81 -19.12
N TRP A 549 4.34 10.15 -18.30
CA TRP A 549 3.91 9.66 -16.98
C TRP A 549 4.96 9.97 -15.89
N PRO A 550 5.36 11.24 -15.69
CA PRO A 550 6.49 11.58 -14.81
C PRO A 550 6.25 11.24 -13.33
N ALA A 551 5.00 11.23 -12.85
CA ALA A 551 4.69 10.87 -11.46
C ALA A 551 4.64 9.34 -11.24
N TRP A 552 4.28 8.58 -12.29
CA TRP A 552 4.18 7.11 -12.23
C TRP A 552 5.51 6.40 -12.38
N GLU A 553 6.50 7.03 -13.03
CA GLU A 553 7.67 6.33 -13.54
C GLU A 553 8.98 6.94 -13.05
N ILE A 554 9.81 6.10 -12.43
CA ILE A 554 11.24 6.37 -12.27
C ILE A 554 11.95 5.55 -13.34
N LEU A 555 12.50 6.23 -14.36
CA LEU A 555 13.20 5.53 -15.43
C LEU A 555 14.55 5.00 -14.92
N LYS A 556 14.89 3.76 -15.27
CA LYS A 556 16.15 3.13 -14.88
C LYS A 556 17.37 4.01 -15.22
N GLY A 557 17.35 4.71 -16.36
CA GLY A 557 18.39 5.65 -16.75
C GLY A 557 18.63 6.80 -15.78
N THR A 558 17.66 7.17 -14.94
CA THR A 558 17.85 8.10 -13.80
C THR A 558 18.76 7.47 -12.75
N LEU A 559 18.52 6.20 -12.40
CA LEU A 559 19.26 5.49 -11.36
C LEU A 559 20.66 5.01 -11.82
N ASP A 560 20.86 4.84 -13.12
CA ASP A 560 22.17 4.48 -13.69
C ASP A 560 23.16 5.65 -13.64
N ARG A 561 22.69 6.88 -13.39
CA ARG A 561 23.54 8.06 -13.20
C ARG A 561 24.19 8.04 -11.83
N THR A 562 25.40 8.63 -11.75
CA THR A 562 26.04 8.84 -10.45
C THR A 562 25.28 9.92 -9.68
N PRO A 563 24.71 9.60 -8.49
CA PRO A 563 24.04 10.60 -7.68
C PRO A 563 25.00 11.60 -7.09
N GLN A 564 24.52 12.81 -6.88
CA GLN A 564 25.28 13.89 -6.26
C GLN A 564 25.13 13.84 -4.73
N SER A 565 26.22 14.08 -4.00
CA SER A 565 26.16 14.39 -2.57
C SER A 565 25.67 15.82 -2.37
N ILE A 566 24.89 16.03 -1.30
CA ILE A 566 24.45 17.36 -0.88
C ILE A 566 25.58 17.95 -0.03
N THR A 567 26.23 18.99 -0.53
CA THR A 567 27.49 19.51 0.05
C THR A 567 27.49 21.00 0.38
N GLU A 568 26.37 21.70 0.14
CA GLU A 568 26.28 23.15 0.39
C GLU A 568 25.92 23.42 1.86
N ASP A 569 26.55 24.41 2.47
CA ASP A 569 26.29 24.93 3.82
C ASP A 569 26.19 23.84 4.92
N VAL A 570 27.07 22.84 4.84
CA VAL A 570 27.08 21.69 5.74
C VAL A 570 27.39 22.11 7.17
N LYS A 571 26.51 21.74 8.11
CA LYS A 571 26.72 21.92 9.55
C LYS A 571 26.47 20.59 10.26
N ILE A 572 27.45 20.13 11.01
CA ILE A 572 27.37 18.90 11.81
C ILE A 572 27.48 19.27 13.28
N SER A 573 26.51 18.86 14.09
CA SER A 573 26.49 19.16 15.52
C SER A 573 25.91 18.02 16.35
N LEU A 574 26.48 17.78 17.51
CA LEU A 574 25.92 16.91 18.54
C LEU A 574 24.86 17.72 19.30
N THR A 575 23.58 17.44 19.06
CA THR A 575 22.46 18.19 19.66
C THR A 575 21.92 17.53 20.93
N GLU A 576 22.17 16.24 21.12
CA GLU A 576 21.87 15.50 22.34
C GLU A 576 23.05 14.59 22.68
N ASP A 577 23.48 14.63 23.92
CA ASP A 577 24.52 13.74 24.47
C ASP A 577 24.07 13.27 25.87
N GLY A 578 23.26 12.22 25.87
CA GLY A 578 22.61 11.74 27.09
C GLY A 578 22.81 10.24 27.33
N ALA A 579 22.32 9.78 28.48
CA ALA A 579 22.48 8.41 28.93
C ALA A 579 21.62 7.41 28.14
N LEU A 580 20.55 7.85 27.48
CA LEU A 580 19.64 7.01 26.72
C LEU A 580 19.78 7.22 25.21
N ARG A 581 20.11 8.47 24.79
CA ARG A 581 20.20 8.81 23.38
C ARG A 581 21.24 9.89 23.13
N LYS A 582 22.00 9.70 22.06
CA LYS A 582 22.83 10.72 21.44
C LYS A 582 22.25 11.07 20.07
N THR A 583 22.22 12.33 19.71
CA THR A 583 21.71 12.79 18.41
C THR A 583 22.70 13.71 17.71
N VAL A 584 23.11 13.33 16.52
CA VAL A 584 23.86 14.18 15.61
C VAL A 584 22.89 14.82 14.63
N CYS A 585 22.89 16.14 14.54
CA CYS A 585 22.13 16.91 13.56
C CYS A 585 23.08 17.32 12.42
N ILE A 586 22.68 16.99 11.21
CA ILE A 586 23.37 17.34 9.98
C ILE A 586 22.43 18.25 9.18
N GLU A 587 22.78 19.51 9.01
CA GLU A 587 22.05 20.45 8.15
C GLU A 587 22.85 20.66 6.86
N LYS A 588 22.17 20.56 5.71
CA LYS A 588 22.77 20.74 4.37
C LYS A 588 21.81 21.53 3.49
N ARG A 589 22.33 22.09 2.41
CA ARG A 589 21.54 22.76 1.37
C ARG A 589 21.85 22.23 -0.02
N HIS A 590 20.87 22.39 -0.91
CA HIS A 590 21.04 22.30 -2.34
C HIS A 590 20.16 23.36 -3.00
N GLY A 591 20.77 24.42 -3.48
CA GLY A 591 20.03 25.59 -3.93
C GLY A 591 19.16 26.17 -2.81
N GLN A 592 17.83 26.20 -3.04
CA GLN A 592 16.86 26.65 -2.03
C GLN A 592 16.39 25.55 -1.08
N SER A 593 16.63 24.29 -1.41
CA SER A 593 16.22 23.15 -0.57
C SER A 593 17.09 23.05 0.69
N VAL A 594 16.45 22.71 1.82
CA VAL A 594 17.12 22.52 3.12
C VAL A 594 16.85 21.11 3.61
N PHE A 595 17.91 20.43 4.02
CA PHE A 595 17.86 19.07 4.56
C PHE A 595 18.41 19.07 5.97
N ARG A 596 17.62 18.58 6.93
CA ARG A 596 18.07 18.31 8.30
C ARG A 596 17.90 16.84 8.56
N GLN A 597 19.00 16.17 8.84
CA GLN A 597 19.02 14.78 9.21
C GLN A 597 19.49 14.63 10.65
N TYR A 598 18.72 13.92 11.49
CA TYR A 598 19.04 13.60 12.86
C TYR A 598 19.39 12.12 12.95
N VAL A 599 20.67 11.83 13.15
CA VAL A 599 21.17 10.47 13.37
C VAL A 599 21.18 10.20 14.87
N ARG A 600 20.37 9.24 15.32
CA ARG A 600 20.13 8.95 16.74
C ARG A 600 20.66 7.58 17.10
N LEU A 601 21.56 7.55 18.08
CA LEU A 601 22.07 6.33 18.70
C LEU A 601 21.49 6.20 20.10
N TYR A 602 21.09 5.01 20.45
CA TYR A 602 20.47 4.69 21.72
C TYR A 602 21.36 3.82 22.59
N GLU A 603 21.06 3.80 23.89
CA GLU A 603 21.57 2.84 24.85
C GLU A 603 20.44 1.93 25.37
N GLY A 604 20.77 0.88 26.13
CA GLY A 604 19.78 -0.05 26.69
C GLY A 604 19.16 -0.97 25.64
N SER A 605 17.85 -1.21 25.74
CA SER A 605 17.09 -2.11 24.87
C SER A 605 17.15 -1.72 23.38
N ARG A 606 17.30 -0.42 23.10
CA ARG A 606 17.41 0.12 21.72
C ARG A 606 18.84 0.27 21.20
N ALA A 607 19.87 -0.14 21.93
CA ALA A 607 21.26 0.11 21.54
C ALA A 607 21.64 -0.48 20.16
N GLY A 608 20.93 -1.52 19.72
CA GLY A 608 21.09 -2.15 18.40
C GLY A 608 20.40 -1.43 17.24
N ARG A 609 19.76 -0.28 17.47
CA ARG A 609 19.02 0.50 16.47
C ARG A 609 19.65 1.88 16.27
N ILE A 610 19.65 2.34 15.03
CA ILE A 610 20.04 3.71 14.64
C ILE A 610 18.85 4.32 13.91
N ASP A 611 18.36 5.47 14.36
CA ASP A 611 17.29 6.18 13.71
C ASP A 611 17.82 7.33 12.85
N PHE A 612 17.27 7.45 11.66
CA PHE A 612 17.48 8.56 10.74
C PHE A 612 16.16 9.35 10.63
N TYR A 613 16.05 10.44 11.34
CA TYR A 613 14.89 11.33 11.21
C TYR A 613 15.24 12.48 10.28
N ASN A 614 14.44 12.70 9.25
CA ASN A 614 14.71 13.69 8.23
C ASN A 614 13.62 14.75 8.18
N GLU A 615 14.03 16.01 8.11
CA GLU A 615 13.19 17.18 7.79
C GLU A 615 13.70 17.75 6.47
N VAL A 616 12.83 17.77 5.45
CA VAL A 616 13.19 18.21 4.10
C VAL A 616 12.27 19.34 3.69
N ASP A 617 12.85 20.53 3.46
CA ASP A 617 12.18 21.63 2.76
C ASP A 617 12.61 21.56 1.29
N TRP A 618 11.74 20.97 0.45
CA TRP A 618 12.04 20.61 -0.93
C TRP A 618 11.67 21.73 -1.88
N GLN A 619 12.68 22.29 -2.57
CA GLN A 619 12.54 23.35 -3.56
C GLN A 619 13.33 23.05 -4.86
N THR A 620 13.66 21.77 -5.09
CA THR A 620 14.48 21.34 -6.25
C THR A 620 13.60 20.69 -7.30
N GLU A 621 13.70 21.13 -8.54
CA GLU A 621 12.99 20.55 -9.67
C GLU A 621 13.86 19.49 -10.39
N ASN A 622 13.21 18.54 -11.09
CA ASN A 622 13.85 17.50 -11.89
C ASN A 622 14.92 16.71 -11.11
N ALA A 623 14.62 16.37 -9.89
CA ALA A 623 15.51 15.59 -9.02
C ALA A 623 14.76 14.54 -8.23
N LEU A 624 15.44 13.42 -7.97
CA LEU A 624 14.98 12.33 -7.11
C LEU A 624 15.90 12.26 -5.89
N LEU A 625 15.34 12.38 -4.70
CA LEU A 625 16.05 12.20 -3.43
C LEU A 625 15.95 10.75 -2.98
N LYS A 626 17.10 10.13 -2.68
CA LYS A 626 17.15 8.78 -2.08
C LYS A 626 18.04 8.77 -0.84
N ALA A 627 17.67 7.94 0.14
CA ALA A 627 18.57 7.55 1.22
C ALA A 627 19.33 6.28 0.77
N GLU A 628 20.64 6.40 0.61
CA GLU A 628 21.50 5.29 0.17
C GLU A 628 22.10 4.56 1.38
N PHE A 629 21.98 3.23 1.38
CA PHE A 629 22.59 2.34 2.37
C PHE A 629 23.47 1.31 1.65
N PRO A 630 24.68 1.68 1.23
CA PRO A 630 25.60 0.74 0.59
C PRO A 630 26.23 -0.18 1.63
N LEU A 631 25.64 -1.35 1.82
CA LEU A 631 25.97 -2.30 2.86
C LEU A 631 27.13 -3.24 2.46
N ASN A 632 27.99 -3.55 3.42
CA ASN A 632 29.06 -4.55 3.29
C ASN A 632 28.53 -5.96 3.61
N VAL A 633 27.47 -6.34 2.91
CA VAL A 633 26.80 -7.63 2.99
C VAL A 633 26.58 -8.13 1.56
N GLU A 634 26.96 -9.37 1.27
CA GLU A 634 26.83 -9.97 -0.06
C GLU A 634 25.68 -10.94 -0.10
N ASN A 635 24.68 -10.62 -0.92
CA ASN A 635 23.60 -11.49 -1.34
C ASN A 635 23.02 -10.96 -2.64
N GLU A 636 22.69 -11.84 -3.57
CA GLU A 636 22.02 -11.46 -4.83
C GLU A 636 20.55 -11.08 -4.61
N LYS A 637 19.97 -11.48 -3.47
CA LYS A 637 18.57 -11.22 -3.11
C LYS A 637 18.46 -10.47 -1.80
N ALA A 638 17.52 -9.55 -1.73
CA ALA A 638 17.07 -8.96 -0.48
C ALA A 638 15.65 -9.45 -0.15
N THR A 639 15.29 -9.42 1.12
CA THR A 639 13.95 -9.77 1.60
C THR A 639 13.18 -8.50 1.88
N TYR A 640 11.94 -8.42 1.40
CA TYR A 640 11.07 -7.26 1.50
C TYR A 640 9.78 -7.62 2.20
N ASP A 641 9.32 -6.74 3.08
CA ASP A 641 8.05 -6.86 3.79
C ASP A 641 6.86 -6.59 2.85
N LEU A 642 5.84 -7.43 2.93
CA LEU A 642 4.58 -7.32 2.18
C LEU A 642 3.39 -6.95 3.08
N GLY A 643 3.65 -6.55 4.33
CA GLY A 643 2.61 -6.33 5.34
C GLY A 643 2.10 -7.64 5.97
N GLN A 644 1.87 -8.68 5.17
CA GLN A 644 1.62 -10.04 5.60
C GLN A 644 2.58 -10.99 4.88
N GLY A 645 3.63 -11.38 5.59
CA GLY A 645 4.71 -12.16 5.03
C GLY A 645 5.77 -11.31 4.32
N SER A 646 6.64 -11.98 3.57
CA SER A 646 7.78 -11.33 2.90
C SER A 646 8.10 -12.02 1.58
N ILE A 647 8.80 -11.32 0.71
CA ILE A 647 9.25 -11.82 -0.58
C ILE A 647 10.75 -11.57 -0.76
N GLN A 648 11.43 -12.49 -1.44
CA GLN A 648 12.81 -12.29 -1.88
C GLN A 648 12.84 -11.82 -3.33
N ARG A 649 13.52 -10.70 -3.58
CA ARG A 649 13.72 -10.16 -4.93
C ARG A 649 15.20 -9.96 -5.21
N GLY A 650 15.61 -10.04 -6.50
CA GLY A 650 16.95 -9.66 -6.91
C GLY A 650 17.23 -8.19 -6.65
N ASN A 651 18.49 -7.86 -6.44
CA ASN A 651 18.93 -6.49 -6.18
C ASN A 651 19.29 -5.79 -7.49
N ASN A 652 18.62 -4.67 -7.81
CA ASN A 652 18.90 -3.80 -8.97
C ASN A 652 18.96 -4.55 -10.32
N VAL A 653 18.09 -5.49 -10.54
CA VAL A 653 17.92 -6.14 -11.84
C VAL A 653 17.07 -5.27 -12.77
N GLN A 654 17.10 -5.53 -14.08
CA GLN A 654 16.41 -4.73 -15.08
C GLN A 654 14.89 -4.65 -14.85
N THR A 655 14.29 -5.68 -14.28
CA THR A 655 12.86 -5.80 -14.02
C THR A 655 12.47 -5.59 -12.57
N ALA A 656 13.44 -5.25 -11.69
CA ALA A 656 13.21 -5.01 -10.27
C ALA A 656 14.30 -4.05 -9.73
N TYR A 657 14.35 -2.84 -10.26
CA TYR A 657 15.28 -1.79 -9.82
C TYR A 657 14.65 -0.80 -8.84
N GLU A 658 13.33 -0.64 -8.86
CA GLU A 658 12.49 0.00 -7.86
C GLU A 658 11.38 -0.98 -7.47
N VAL A 659 11.28 -1.31 -6.19
CA VAL A 659 10.30 -2.26 -5.69
C VAL A 659 9.68 -1.72 -4.40
N TYR A 660 8.42 -2.06 -4.16
CA TYR A 660 7.75 -1.68 -2.94
C TYR A 660 8.14 -2.56 -1.75
N ALA A 661 8.09 -1.98 -0.56
CA ALA A 661 8.13 -2.68 0.72
C ALA A 661 7.25 -1.90 1.72
N HIS A 662 6.59 -2.61 2.67
CA HIS A 662 5.74 -1.92 3.63
C HIS A 662 6.55 -1.26 4.75
N GLN A 663 7.22 -2.02 5.59
CA GLN A 663 7.86 -1.50 6.79
C GLN A 663 9.35 -1.77 6.86
N TRP A 664 9.84 -2.77 6.15
CA TRP A 664 11.25 -3.13 6.21
C TRP A 664 11.74 -3.81 4.93
N ALA A 665 13.04 -3.67 4.71
CA ALA A 665 13.81 -4.45 3.76
C ALA A 665 15.07 -4.97 4.47
N ASP A 666 15.45 -6.20 4.19
CA ASP A 666 16.57 -6.88 4.81
C ASP A 666 17.57 -7.40 3.78
N LEU A 667 18.86 -7.17 4.05
CA LEU A 667 19.94 -7.77 3.29
C LEU A 667 20.78 -8.61 4.25
N THR A 668 20.58 -9.92 4.24
CA THR A 668 21.34 -10.91 5.02
C THR A 668 22.23 -11.70 4.09
N ALA A 669 23.48 -11.93 4.50
CA ALA A 669 24.45 -12.74 3.75
C ALA A 669 23.88 -14.13 3.45
N GLU A 670 24.21 -14.74 2.31
CA GLU A 670 23.70 -16.05 1.88
C GLU A 670 23.86 -17.15 2.93
N ASN A 671 24.96 -17.11 3.69
CA ASN A 671 25.25 -18.09 4.75
C ASN A 671 24.57 -17.76 6.09
N GLY A 672 23.75 -16.71 6.15
CA GLY A 672 23.07 -16.27 7.37
C GLY A 672 23.96 -15.69 8.47
N SER A 673 25.23 -15.44 8.20
CA SER A 673 26.20 -15.04 9.25
C SER A 673 26.00 -13.62 9.75
N TYR A 674 25.48 -12.72 8.93
CA TYR A 674 25.26 -11.31 9.26
C TYR A 674 24.24 -10.69 8.32
N GLY A 675 23.41 -9.80 8.83
CA GLY A 675 22.42 -9.06 8.04
C GLY A 675 22.20 -7.66 8.59
N VAL A 676 21.62 -6.81 7.74
CA VAL A 676 21.21 -5.44 8.08
C VAL A 676 19.81 -5.20 7.53
N SER A 677 18.90 -4.76 8.40
CA SER A 677 17.55 -4.38 8.00
C SER A 677 17.42 -2.85 8.00
N VAL A 678 16.75 -2.31 7.00
CA VAL A 678 16.30 -0.92 6.93
C VAL A 678 14.80 -0.91 7.18
N LEU A 679 14.37 -0.15 8.19
CA LEU A 679 12.97 -0.04 8.59
C LEU A 679 12.45 1.36 8.25
N ASN A 680 11.17 1.45 7.84
CA ASN A 680 10.53 2.71 7.47
C ASN A 680 9.25 2.93 8.29
#